data_2b5ce3d2d4c822e07d538b447284ddea
#
_entry.id   2b5ce3d2d4c822e07d538b447284ddea
#
_cell.length_a   1.000
_cell.length_b   1.000
_cell.length_c   1.000
_cell.angle_alpha   90.00
_cell.angle_beta   90.00
_cell.angle_gamma   90.00
#
_symmetry.space_group_name_H-M   'P 1'
#
loop_
_entity.id
_entity.type
_entity.pdbx_description
1 polymer ?
#
loop_
_entity_poly.entity_id
_entity_poly.type
_entity_poly.pdbx_seq_one_letter_code
_entity_poly.pdbx_strand_id
1 'polypeptide(L)'
;MTTGRNRLMQIIAGQIKGFFEDMLGGTHKDSFDYQFNTIHDYSLMGGLDGLIINYGTLGLQLKNETAEKFARKFNSIPTVFLTEIVHAHNCHSLICDNRQGIQLVMEHLIQEHNCQKILFVAGPAQNTDANERKKTYLEMMAKYHLPVKPKMIAQGDYSEFVDKQIEKLLDDNLDAQAIVFANDEMAFAGYRVCEKRGLKVGKDILITGFDDCERASGMEPPLTTIQQDGVLMGRMAVYDLVDKLDGKNVLSRRVPVSLCVRESCGCQEQLPEIQNTPVSLTEQIHKLNRTITNMKLELISFQRRSWFIPSLARNLNDCMEDEYAFLLEAMENMRELRTKCTYLFLLDEPIVYHQNEKWICPQNLRLAAYYRNEEVDAFHFYDRQPVTDQKGICQLMSDDERHQFMIFLLFSGEKQYGLLACDIQQEEFPFFYVISLQIGLSLHYLEISKAEARRRQEMSRALERVRERNRVLGFISKYDELTGLLNLRGFTEQIKKLCSSEINQRAYIICGDLDHLKEINDTWGHPAGNFALQSVARIFGGCLRSQDTLARVGGDEFLILLNCEEENFQDIFRKRVKDACTVFNTESDKPFLVEISLGIAEFHPKPDTNTQEIIALADKDLYEAKKHRRKSVRRPES
;
A
#
# COMPACT_ATOMS: atom_id res chain seq x y z
N MET A 1 -9.70 48.98 1.66
CA MET A 1 -9.93 47.90 0.65
C MET A 1 -9.05 46.76 1.01
N THR A 2 -9.56 45.81 1.77
CA THR A 2 -8.85 44.58 2.12
C THR A 2 -9.02 43.60 0.97
N THR A 3 -8.00 43.44 0.18
CA THR A 3 -7.93 42.40 -0.86
C THR A 3 -7.72 41.04 -0.17
N GLY A 4 -8.77 40.55 0.49
CA GLY A 4 -8.81 39.17 0.93
C GLY A 4 -8.84 38.27 -0.30
N ARG A 5 -7.84 37.41 -0.47
CA ARG A 5 -7.86 36.37 -1.51
C ARG A 5 -8.87 35.32 -1.09
N ASN A 6 -9.97 35.19 -1.83
CA ASN A 6 -10.97 34.16 -1.58
C ASN A 6 -10.40 32.81 -1.96
N ARG A 7 -10.41 31.86 -1.02
CA ARG A 7 -9.99 30.48 -1.22
C ARG A 7 -11.22 29.62 -1.47
N LEU A 8 -11.49 29.34 -2.73
CA LEU A 8 -12.64 28.55 -3.16
C LEU A 8 -12.19 27.15 -3.54
N MET A 9 -12.92 26.14 -3.09
CA MET A 9 -12.71 24.77 -3.48
C MET A 9 -13.96 24.25 -4.20
N GLN A 10 -13.76 23.73 -5.41
CA GLN A 10 -14.78 22.97 -6.12
C GLN A 10 -14.50 21.48 -5.94
N ILE A 11 -15.50 20.72 -5.49
CA ILE A 11 -15.42 19.29 -5.35
C ILE A 11 -16.11 18.64 -6.53
N ILE A 12 -15.32 17.95 -7.37
CA ILE A 12 -15.77 17.32 -8.63
C ILE A 12 -15.79 15.79 -8.52
N ALA A 13 -15.88 15.26 -7.32
CA ALA A 13 -15.69 13.82 -7.05
C ALA A 13 -16.58 12.87 -7.89
N GLY A 14 -17.68 13.36 -8.43
CA GLY A 14 -18.62 12.51 -9.15
C GLY A 14 -18.39 12.32 -10.66
N GLN A 15 -17.64 13.20 -11.31
CA GLN A 15 -17.36 13.06 -12.75
C GLN A 15 -16.37 11.93 -13.05
N ILE A 16 -15.64 11.48 -12.05
CA ILE A 16 -14.62 10.44 -12.20
C ILE A 16 -15.25 9.05 -12.38
N LYS A 17 -16.40 8.81 -11.79
CA LYS A 17 -17.07 7.49 -11.85
C LYS A 17 -17.44 7.12 -13.28
N GLY A 18 -18.06 8.03 -14.05
CA GLY A 18 -18.41 7.81 -15.45
C GLY A 18 -17.20 7.44 -16.30
N PHE A 19 -16.12 8.18 -16.16
CA PHE A 19 -14.89 7.96 -16.93
C PHE A 19 -14.27 6.58 -16.70
N PHE A 20 -14.32 6.06 -15.48
CA PHE A 20 -13.75 4.74 -15.15
C PHE A 20 -14.68 3.56 -15.42
N GLU A 21 -15.99 3.73 -15.29
CA GLU A 21 -16.97 2.72 -15.71
C GLU A 21 -16.84 2.46 -17.22
N ASP A 22 -16.62 3.51 -18.02
CA ASP A 22 -16.40 3.40 -19.45
C ASP A 22 -15.06 2.74 -19.80
N MET A 23 -13.98 3.04 -19.06
CA MET A 23 -12.63 2.51 -19.33
C MET A 23 -12.42 1.06 -18.87
N LEU A 24 -13.05 0.62 -17.80
CA LEU A 24 -12.78 -0.66 -17.13
C LEU A 24 -13.86 -1.72 -17.33
N GLY A 25 -14.88 -1.47 -18.13
CA GLY A 25 -15.89 -2.47 -18.49
C GLY A 25 -16.74 -2.97 -17.34
N GLY A 26 -17.13 -2.13 -16.41
CA GLY A 26 -18.29 -2.33 -15.53
C GLY A 26 -18.24 -3.43 -14.47
N THR A 27 -17.11 -4.05 -14.15
CA THR A 27 -17.07 -5.25 -13.29
C THR A 27 -16.65 -5.02 -11.83
N HIS A 28 -16.28 -3.82 -11.41
CA HIS A 28 -15.83 -3.53 -10.05
C HIS A 28 -16.66 -2.43 -9.35
N LYS A 29 -17.95 -2.66 -9.19
CA LYS A 29 -18.87 -1.70 -8.53
C LYS A 29 -18.53 -1.38 -7.07
N ASP A 30 -17.86 -2.26 -6.33
CA ASP A 30 -17.76 -2.16 -4.88
C ASP A 30 -16.49 -1.51 -4.32
N SER A 31 -15.38 -1.48 -5.07
CA SER A 31 -14.10 -0.95 -4.56
C SER A 31 -13.90 0.55 -4.78
N PHE A 32 -14.55 1.15 -5.78
CA PHE A 32 -14.41 2.59 -6.09
C PHE A 32 -15.29 3.50 -5.22
N ASP A 33 -16.40 3.01 -4.69
CA ASP A 33 -17.38 3.79 -3.93
C ASP A 33 -16.79 4.43 -2.65
N TYR A 34 -15.70 3.86 -2.10
CA TYR A 34 -15.09 4.33 -0.84
C TYR A 34 -14.10 5.47 -1.04
N GLN A 35 -13.35 5.44 -2.13
CA GLN A 35 -12.24 6.36 -2.38
C GLN A 35 -12.71 7.80 -2.57
N PHE A 36 -13.96 8.01 -3.00
CA PHE A 36 -14.48 9.35 -3.31
C PHE A 36 -15.19 10.03 -2.15
N ASN A 37 -15.66 9.29 -1.16
CA ASN A 37 -16.41 9.85 -0.04
C ASN A 37 -15.54 10.59 0.98
N THR A 38 -14.24 10.37 0.98
CA THR A 38 -13.33 10.94 1.97
C THR A 38 -12.83 12.34 1.63
N ILE A 39 -12.81 12.72 0.35
CA ILE A 39 -12.29 14.03 -0.10
C ILE A 39 -13.07 15.21 0.48
N HIS A 40 -14.37 15.02 0.72
CA HIS A 40 -15.25 16.05 1.26
C HIS A 40 -14.90 16.43 2.69
N ASP A 41 -14.48 15.46 3.50
CA ASP A 41 -14.17 15.69 4.89
C ASP A 41 -12.82 16.39 5.04
N TYR A 42 -11.90 16.28 4.06
CA TYR A 42 -10.68 17.08 4.03
C TYR A 42 -10.95 18.58 3.84
N SER A 43 -12.06 18.96 3.23
CA SER A 43 -12.45 20.37 3.12
C SER A 43 -12.75 21.02 4.48
N LEU A 44 -13.03 20.20 5.51
CA LEU A 44 -13.27 20.65 6.88
C LEU A 44 -11.99 20.91 7.68
N MET A 45 -10.81 20.55 7.15
CA MET A 45 -9.52 20.77 7.82
C MET A 45 -9.05 22.23 7.84
N GLY A 46 -9.94 23.17 7.53
CA GLY A 46 -9.68 24.60 7.66
C GLY A 46 -8.96 25.25 6.49
N GLY A 47 -9.09 26.57 6.38
CA GLY A 47 -8.41 27.37 5.35
C GLY A 47 -9.19 27.60 4.07
N LEU A 48 -10.45 27.12 3.97
CA LEU A 48 -11.36 27.43 2.88
C LEU A 48 -12.34 28.54 3.29
N ASP A 49 -12.53 29.51 2.38
CA ASP A 49 -13.53 30.56 2.55
C ASP A 49 -14.91 30.11 2.05
N GLY A 50 -14.96 29.17 1.09
CA GLY A 50 -16.20 28.66 0.54
C GLY A 50 -16.07 27.36 -0.24
N LEU A 51 -17.21 26.68 -0.46
CA LEU A 51 -17.29 25.38 -1.14
C LEU A 51 -18.31 25.41 -2.27
N ILE A 52 -17.98 24.71 -3.35
CA ILE A 52 -18.92 24.34 -4.43
C ILE A 52 -18.94 22.82 -4.53
N ILE A 53 -20.10 22.20 -4.30
CA ILE A 53 -20.25 20.75 -4.25
C ILE A 53 -21.23 20.29 -5.33
N ASN A 54 -20.76 19.44 -6.26
CA ASN A 54 -21.64 18.75 -7.19
C ASN A 54 -22.20 17.49 -6.50
N TYR A 55 -23.45 17.58 -6.00
CA TYR A 55 -24.07 16.51 -5.23
C TYR A 55 -24.73 15.41 -6.08
N GLY A 56 -25.16 15.70 -7.30
CA GLY A 56 -25.92 14.76 -8.13
C GLY A 56 -25.22 13.44 -8.39
N THR A 57 -23.91 13.50 -8.54
CA THR A 57 -23.06 12.31 -8.70
C THR A 57 -22.70 11.66 -7.36
N LEU A 58 -22.60 12.45 -6.28
CA LEU A 58 -22.33 11.97 -4.93
C LEU A 58 -23.53 11.27 -4.30
N GLY A 59 -24.75 11.78 -4.53
CA GLY A 59 -25.98 11.24 -3.94
C GLY A 59 -26.25 9.79 -4.33
N LEU A 60 -25.78 9.35 -5.49
CA LEU A 60 -25.85 7.95 -5.92
C LEU A 60 -24.92 7.03 -5.09
N GLN A 61 -23.90 7.58 -4.47
CA GLN A 61 -22.89 6.85 -3.68
C GLN A 61 -23.19 6.87 -2.17
N LEU A 62 -23.85 7.92 -1.71
CA LEU A 62 -24.24 8.08 -0.29
C LEU A 62 -25.51 7.29 0.03
N LYS A 63 -25.45 5.97 -0.06
CA LYS A 63 -26.59 5.03 0.05
C LYS A 63 -27.53 5.25 1.24
N ASN A 64 -27.08 5.93 2.31
CA ASN A 64 -27.83 6.10 3.57
C ASN A 64 -27.83 7.54 4.12
N GLU A 65 -27.34 8.53 3.38
CA GLU A 65 -27.25 9.90 3.84
C GLU A 65 -28.11 10.80 2.94
N THR A 66 -29.07 11.52 3.52
CA THR A 66 -29.84 12.53 2.77
C THR A 66 -28.96 13.75 2.45
N ALA A 67 -29.30 14.46 1.36
CA ALA A 67 -28.57 15.68 0.97
C ALA A 67 -28.49 16.71 2.10
N GLU A 68 -29.55 16.87 2.87
CA GLU A 68 -29.59 17.76 4.03
C GLU A 68 -28.66 17.32 5.16
N LYS A 69 -28.57 16.03 5.43
CA LYS A 69 -27.70 15.50 6.47
C LYS A 69 -26.24 15.68 6.06
N PHE A 70 -25.91 15.41 4.81
CA PHE A 70 -24.58 15.65 4.24
C PHE A 70 -24.22 17.15 4.30
N ALA A 71 -25.12 18.03 3.87
CA ALA A 71 -24.89 19.47 3.85
C ALA A 71 -24.64 20.09 5.24
N ARG A 72 -25.25 19.52 6.30
CA ARG A 72 -25.01 19.98 7.68
C ARG A 72 -23.57 19.88 8.13
N LYS A 73 -22.75 19.02 7.48
CA LYS A 73 -21.32 18.93 7.76
C LYS A 73 -20.59 20.25 7.45
N PHE A 74 -21.13 21.04 6.50
CA PHE A 74 -20.51 22.26 5.99
C PHE A 74 -21.15 23.56 6.51
N ASN A 75 -21.98 23.50 7.54
CA ASN A 75 -22.69 24.65 8.09
C ASN A 75 -21.79 25.84 8.49
N SER A 76 -20.50 25.58 8.78
CA SER A 76 -19.51 26.60 9.13
C SER A 76 -18.90 27.30 7.92
N ILE A 77 -19.05 26.76 6.71
CA ILE A 77 -18.44 27.27 5.48
C ILE A 77 -19.54 27.59 4.47
N PRO A 78 -19.58 28.79 3.86
CA PRO A 78 -20.49 29.10 2.77
C PRO A 78 -20.39 28.07 1.65
N THR A 79 -21.50 27.40 1.32
CA THR A 79 -21.50 26.27 0.38
C THR A 79 -22.57 26.42 -0.68
N VAL A 80 -22.18 26.19 -1.94
CA VAL A 80 -23.07 26.07 -3.10
C VAL A 80 -23.19 24.63 -3.51
N PHE A 81 -24.39 24.08 -3.46
CA PHE A 81 -24.69 22.74 -3.98
C PHE A 81 -25.13 22.83 -5.45
N LEU A 82 -24.54 22.01 -6.31
CA LEU A 82 -24.96 21.83 -7.68
C LEU A 82 -25.78 20.56 -7.77
N THR A 83 -26.82 20.56 -8.63
CA THR A 83 -27.64 19.41 -9.02
C THR A 83 -28.61 18.85 -7.97
N GLU A 84 -28.61 19.34 -6.75
CA GLU A 84 -29.56 18.92 -5.71
C GLU A 84 -30.03 20.12 -4.86
N ILE A 85 -31.30 20.15 -4.50
CA ILE A 85 -31.84 21.17 -3.59
C ILE A 85 -31.56 20.77 -2.15
N VAL A 86 -30.87 21.65 -1.43
CA VAL A 86 -30.48 21.44 -0.05
C VAL A 86 -31.00 22.58 0.83
N HIS A 87 -31.65 22.23 1.92
CA HIS A 87 -32.14 23.17 2.95
C HIS A 87 -31.28 23.08 4.21
N ALA A 88 -30.09 23.66 4.16
CA ALA A 88 -29.17 23.68 5.31
C ALA A 88 -28.65 25.11 5.58
N HIS A 89 -28.26 25.37 6.82
CA HIS A 89 -27.68 26.66 7.20
C HIS A 89 -26.42 26.93 6.38
N ASN A 90 -26.31 28.16 5.91
CA ASN A 90 -25.16 28.62 5.10
C ASN A 90 -24.97 27.90 3.74
N CYS A 91 -25.97 27.14 3.29
CA CYS A 91 -26.00 26.47 1.99
C CYS A 91 -27.07 27.05 1.09
N HIS A 92 -26.86 26.98 -0.23
CA HIS A 92 -27.89 27.18 -1.25
C HIS A 92 -27.58 26.31 -2.46
N SER A 93 -28.52 26.20 -3.41
CA SER A 93 -28.41 25.27 -4.50
C SER A 93 -28.61 25.93 -5.86
N LEU A 94 -27.81 25.51 -6.83
CA LEU A 94 -28.01 25.75 -8.24
C LEU A 94 -28.34 24.41 -8.91
N ILE A 95 -29.52 24.31 -9.51
CA ILE A 95 -29.97 23.08 -10.17
C ILE A 95 -30.30 23.37 -11.65
N CYS A 96 -30.13 22.35 -12.48
CA CYS A 96 -30.58 22.42 -13.86
C CYS A 96 -32.11 22.54 -13.92
N ASP A 97 -32.67 23.33 -14.84
CA ASP A 97 -34.11 23.35 -15.07
C ASP A 97 -34.56 22.14 -15.92
N ASN A 98 -34.59 20.99 -15.28
CA ASN A 98 -35.03 19.73 -15.89
C ASN A 98 -36.45 19.82 -16.46
N ARG A 99 -37.32 20.59 -15.77
CA ARG A 99 -38.70 20.79 -16.22
C ARG A 99 -38.74 21.55 -17.54
N GLN A 100 -38.04 22.68 -17.61
CA GLN A 100 -37.94 23.45 -18.85
C GLN A 100 -37.38 22.60 -19.99
N GLY A 101 -36.30 21.82 -19.74
CA GLY A 101 -35.66 20.97 -20.75
C GLY A 101 -36.63 19.97 -21.37
N ILE A 102 -37.32 19.19 -20.54
CA ILE A 102 -38.28 18.20 -21.04
C ILE A 102 -39.49 18.88 -21.70
N GLN A 103 -39.92 20.04 -21.21
CA GLN A 103 -41.00 20.79 -21.88
C GLN A 103 -40.57 21.20 -23.30
N LEU A 104 -39.39 21.74 -23.50
CA LEU A 104 -38.86 22.10 -24.80
C LEU A 104 -38.78 20.94 -25.78
N VAL A 105 -38.26 19.77 -25.33
CA VAL A 105 -38.19 18.55 -26.14
C VAL A 105 -39.60 18.06 -26.53
N MET A 106 -40.50 17.97 -25.56
CA MET A 106 -41.85 17.47 -25.82
C MET A 106 -42.65 18.41 -26.71
N GLU A 107 -42.55 19.72 -26.50
CA GLU A 107 -43.21 20.71 -27.37
C GLU A 107 -42.68 20.63 -28.80
N HIS A 108 -41.37 20.49 -28.98
CA HIS A 108 -40.76 20.32 -30.29
C HIS A 108 -41.26 19.05 -31.01
N LEU A 109 -41.25 17.87 -30.31
CA LEU A 109 -41.73 16.63 -30.93
C LEU A 109 -43.22 16.64 -31.24
N ILE A 110 -44.04 17.28 -30.40
CA ILE A 110 -45.50 17.30 -30.58
C ILE A 110 -45.93 18.38 -31.62
N GLN A 111 -45.38 19.59 -31.54
CA GLN A 111 -45.82 20.73 -32.37
C GLN A 111 -45.17 20.74 -33.75
N GLU A 112 -43.86 20.47 -33.84
CA GLU A 112 -43.13 20.51 -35.09
C GLU A 112 -43.21 19.20 -35.88
N HIS A 113 -43.21 18.04 -35.15
CA HIS A 113 -43.19 16.70 -35.77
C HIS A 113 -44.53 15.96 -35.67
N ASN A 114 -45.52 16.54 -35.03
CA ASN A 114 -46.86 15.93 -34.83
C ASN A 114 -46.83 14.53 -34.19
N CYS A 115 -45.82 14.28 -33.31
CA CYS A 115 -45.71 12.98 -32.62
C CYS A 115 -46.83 12.75 -31.61
N GLN A 116 -47.54 11.65 -31.75
CA GLN A 116 -48.62 11.24 -30.83
C GLN A 116 -48.22 10.09 -29.91
N LYS A 117 -47.27 9.25 -30.34
CA LYS A 117 -46.76 8.13 -29.56
C LYS A 117 -45.27 8.31 -29.28
N ILE A 118 -45.03 8.91 -28.14
CA ILE A 118 -43.68 9.25 -27.67
C ILE A 118 -43.33 8.31 -26.50
N LEU A 119 -42.22 7.60 -26.58
CA LEU A 119 -41.70 6.76 -25.54
C LEU A 119 -40.71 7.54 -24.65
N PHE A 120 -40.48 7.04 -23.43
CA PHE A 120 -39.56 7.65 -22.50
C PHE A 120 -38.63 6.61 -21.88
N VAL A 121 -37.31 6.88 -21.90
CA VAL A 121 -36.31 6.10 -21.14
C VAL A 121 -35.85 6.92 -19.95
N ALA A 122 -36.31 6.54 -18.76
CA ALA A 122 -36.05 7.23 -17.51
C ALA A 122 -34.63 6.91 -16.99
N GLY A 123 -34.05 7.83 -16.25
CA GLY A 123 -32.82 7.58 -15.48
C GLY A 123 -33.09 6.85 -14.16
N PRO A 124 -32.08 6.68 -13.28
CA PRO A 124 -32.19 5.95 -12.01
C PRO A 124 -33.33 6.45 -11.13
N ALA A 125 -34.10 5.53 -10.55
CA ALA A 125 -35.30 5.84 -9.75
C ALA A 125 -34.98 6.63 -8.46
N GLN A 126 -33.74 6.55 -7.96
CA GLN A 126 -33.28 7.28 -6.76
C GLN A 126 -32.79 8.69 -7.08
N ASN A 127 -32.62 9.04 -8.36
CA ASN A 127 -32.10 10.33 -8.78
C ASN A 127 -33.25 11.35 -8.92
N THR A 128 -33.12 12.53 -8.28
CA THR A 128 -34.12 13.61 -8.28
C THR A 128 -34.33 14.21 -9.66
N ASP A 129 -33.25 14.44 -10.42
CA ASP A 129 -33.31 14.96 -11.79
C ASP A 129 -34.06 14.00 -12.72
N ALA A 130 -33.73 12.68 -12.63
CA ALA A 130 -34.41 11.64 -13.41
C ALA A 130 -35.93 11.61 -13.13
N ASN A 131 -36.28 11.75 -11.87
CA ASN A 131 -37.68 11.75 -11.43
C ASN A 131 -38.43 13.01 -11.91
N GLU A 132 -37.75 14.17 -11.86
CA GLU A 132 -38.35 15.41 -12.39
C GLU A 132 -38.51 15.36 -13.90
N ARG A 133 -37.55 14.85 -14.67
CA ARG A 133 -37.63 14.63 -16.12
C ARG A 133 -38.80 13.71 -16.47
N LYS A 134 -38.89 12.56 -15.79
CA LYS A 134 -40.02 11.59 -15.98
C LYS A 134 -41.38 12.20 -15.61
N LYS A 135 -41.47 12.92 -14.50
CA LYS A 135 -42.69 13.61 -14.07
C LYS A 135 -43.13 14.63 -15.12
N THR A 136 -42.21 15.42 -15.63
CA THR A 136 -42.49 16.44 -16.66
C THR A 136 -42.93 15.83 -17.96
N TYR A 137 -42.31 14.70 -18.41
CA TYR A 137 -42.81 13.95 -19.55
C TYR A 137 -44.28 13.55 -19.38
N LEU A 138 -44.65 13.01 -18.22
CA LEU A 138 -46.03 12.63 -17.93
C LEU A 138 -47.01 13.84 -17.92
N GLU A 139 -46.58 14.97 -17.35
CA GLU A 139 -47.32 16.23 -17.37
C GLU A 139 -47.54 16.75 -18.80
N MET A 140 -46.49 16.67 -19.66
CA MET A 140 -46.61 17.10 -21.05
C MET A 140 -47.50 16.19 -21.89
N MET A 141 -47.42 14.87 -21.73
CA MET A 141 -48.34 13.93 -22.37
C MET A 141 -49.80 14.22 -21.99
N ALA A 142 -50.04 14.49 -20.69
CA ALA A 142 -51.37 14.88 -20.21
C ALA A 142 -51.84 16.24 -20.76
N LYS A 143 -50.97 17.25 -20.80
CA LYS A 143 -51.23 18.61 -21.36
C LYS A 143 -51.70 18.55 -22.79
N TYR A 144 -51.14 17.66 -23.62
CA TYR A 144 -51.48 17.49 -25.02
C TYR A 144 -52.50 16.34 -25.27
N HIS A 145 -53.13 15.80 -24.20
CA HIS A 145 -54.12 14.72 -24.25
C HIS A 145 -53.62 13.45 -24.96
N LEU A 146 -52.31 13.17 -24.88
CA LEU A 146 -51.69 11.98 -25.41
C LEU A 146 -51.77 10.81 -24.41
N PRO A 147 -52.17 9.60 -24.84
CA PRO A 147 -52.28 8.48 -23.92
C PRO A 147 -50.90 7.94 -23.50
N VAL A 148 -50.73 7.70 -22.21
CA VAL A 148 -49.54 7.05 -21.67
C VAL A 148 -49.92 5.69 -21.07
N LYS A 149 -49.20 4.65 -21.50
CA LYS A 149 -49.31 3.31 -20.92
C LYS A 149 -47.99 2.97 -20.18
N PRO A 150 -48.04 2.17 -19.12
CA PRO A 150 -46.80 1.80 -18.39
C PRO A 150 -45.69 1.22 -19.29
N LYS A 151 -46.05 0.53 -20.37
CA LYS A 151 -45.16 -0.05 -21.36
C LYS A 151 -44.43 0.99 -22.25
N MET A 152 -44.83 2.26 -22.20
CA MET A 152 -44.20 3.35 -22.95
C MET A 152 -43.03 3.96 -22.19
N ILE A 153 -42.74 3.50 -20.97
CA ILE A 153 -41.64 4.01 -20.14
C ILE A 153 -40.73 2.86 -19.77
N ALA A 154 -39.46 2.95 -20.15
CA ALA A 154 -38.40 2.04 -19.68
C ALA A 154 -37.61 2.68 -18.53
N GLN A 155 -37.08 1.88 -17.65
CA GLN A 155 -36.20 2.30 -16.58
C GLN A 155 -34.75 2.07 -17.01
N GLY A 156 -33.95 3.12 -17.07
CA GLY A 156 -32.51 3.10 -17.29
C GLY A 156 -31.75 3.53 -16.03
N ASP A 157 -30.45 3.71 -16.21
CA ASP A 157 -29.50 3.96 -15.13
C ASP A 157 -28.47 5.10 -15.47
N TYR A 158 -28.74 5.85 -16.54
CA TYR A 158 -27.86 6.87 -17.12
C TYR A 158 -26.63 6.32 -17.85
N SER A 159 -26.43 5.00 -17.92
CA SER A 159 -25.35 4.40 -18.69
C SER A 159 -25.77 4.07 -20.12
N GLU A 160 -24.80 3.84 -21.00
CA GLU A 160 -25.07 3.36 -22.37
C GLU A 160 -25.35 1.85 -22.46
N PHE A 161 -25.51 1.13 -21.33
CA PHE A 161 -25.74 -0.32 -21.28
C PHE A 161 -27.22 -0.70 -21.09
N VAL A 162 -28.13 0.09 -21.64
CA VAL A 162 -29.59 -0.09 -21.54
C VAL A 162 -30.25 -0.71 -22.79
N ASP A 163 -29.47 -1.36 -23.66
CA ASP A 163 -29.96 -1.94 -24.92
C ASP A 163 -31.15 -2.87 -24.71
N LYS A 164 -31.10 -3.78 -23.73
CA LYS A 164 -32.21 -4.72 -23.45
C LYS A 164 -33.50 -4.03 -23.04
N GLN A 165 -33.41 -2.96 -22.28
CA GLN A 165 -34.58 -2.16 -21.87
C GLN A 165 -35.19 -1.44 -23.05
N ILE A 166 -34.38 -0.92 -23.97
CA ILE A 166 -34.84 -0.25 -25.19
C ILE A 166 -35.40 -1.26 -26.18
N GLU A 167 -34.79 -2.41 -26.37
CA GLU A 167 -35.32 -3.50 -27.21
C GLU A 167 -36.73 -3.91 -26.77
N LYS A 168 -36.93 -4.15 -25.46
CA LYS A 168 -38.22 -4.47 -24.88
C LYS A 168 -39.23 -3.33 -25.05
N LEU A 169 -38.79 -2.07 -24.85
CA LEU A 169 -39.62 -0.89 -25.01
C LEU A 169 -40.18 -0.80 -26.44
N LEU A 170 -39.33 -1.05 -27.44
CA LEU A 170 -39.74 -1.05 -28.86
C LEU A 170 -40.57 -2.27 -29.23
N ASP A 171 -40.33 -3.47 -28.67
CA ASP A 171 -41.16 -4.66 -28.89
C ASP A 171 -42.58 -4.45 -28.38
N ASP A 172 -42.75 -3.79 -27.26
CA ASP A 172 -44.05 -3.47 -26.68
C ASP A 172 -44.76 -2.28 -27.42
N ASN A 173 -44.05 -1.55 -28.31
CA ASN A 173 -44.53 -0.31 -28.95
C ASN A 173 -44.04 -0.18 -30.41
N LEU A 174 -44.42 -1.09 -31.28
CA LEU A 174 -43.98 -1.13 -32.69
C LEU A 174 -44.35 0.11 -33.53
N ASP A 175 -45.34 0.89 -33.11
CA ASP A 175 -45.85 2.11 -33.75
C ASP A 175 -45.32 3.39 -33.06
N ALA A 176 -44.21 3.30 -32.30
CA ALA A 176 -43.59 4.44 -31.69
C ALA A 176 -43.01 5.41 -32.73
N GLN A 177 -43.24 6.72 -32.55
CA GLN A 177 -42.75 7.77 -33.44
C GLN A 177 -41.49 8.44 -32.89
N ALA A 178 -41.36 8.52 -31.56
CA ALA A 178 -40.21 9.13 -30.93
C ALA A 178 -39.84 8.45 -29.58
N ILE A 179 -38.60 8.54 -29.22
CA ILE A 179 -38.05 8.17 -27.90
C ILE A 179 -37.35 9.36 -27.29
N VAL A 180 -37.78 9.78 -26.11
CA VAL A 180 -37.12 10.78 -25.28
C VAL A 180 -36.28 10.07 -24.25
N PHE A 181 -34.99 10.29 -24.26
CA PHE A 181 -34.07 9.76 -23.28
C PHE A 181 -33.80 10.77 -22.18
N ALA A 182 -33.70 10.31 -20.96
CA ALA A 182 -33.41 11.17 -19.83
C ALA A 182 -31.95 11.66 -19.80
N ASN A 183 -31.03 11.08 -20.60
CA ASN A 183 -29.71 11.62 -20.88
C ASN A 183 -29.17 11.14 -22.25
N ASP A 184 -28.04 11.71 -22.68
CA ASP A 184 -27.42 11.42 -23.99
C ASP A 184 -26.82 10.01 -24.04
N GLU A 185 -26.19 9.52 -22.94
CA GLU A 185 -25.57 8.19 -22.92
C GLU A 185 -26.58 7.07 -23.20
N MET A 186 -27.77 7.16 -22.63
CA MET A 186 -28.84 6.21 -22.94
C MET A 186 -29.39 6.41 -24.36
N ALA A 187 -29.36 7.64 -24.91
CA ALA A 187 -29.74 7.88 -26.28
C ALA A 187 -28.78 7.19 -27.27
N PHE A 188 -27.49 7.12 -26.99
CA PHE A 188 -26.53 6.38 -27.83
C PHE A 188 -26.82 4.88 -27.86
N ALA A 189 -27.29 4.28 -26.75
CA ALA A 189 -27.81 2.93 -26.77
C ALA A 189 -29.06 2.81 -27.67
N GLY A 190 -29.90 3.85 -27.68
CA GLY A 190 -31.04 3.95 -28.60
C GLY A 190 -30.64 3.87 -30.06
N TYR A 191 -29.57 4.58 -30.46
CA TYR A 191 -29.04 4.48 -31.82
C TYR A 191 -28.57 3.06 -32.17
N ARG A 192 -27.81 2.40 -31.28
CA ARG A 192 -27.37 1.01 -31.51
C ARG A 192 -28.53 0.03 -31.68
N VAL A 193 -29.58 0.17 -30.85
CA VAL A 193 -30.75 -0.69 -30.93
C VAL A 193 -31.52 -0.42 -32.22
N CYS A 194 -31.71 0.85 -32.62
CA CYS A 194 -32.35 1.21 -33.89
C CYS A 194 -31.58 0.66 -35.10
N GLU A 195 -30.25 0.78 -35.12
CA GLU A 195 -29.40 0.24 -36.18
C GLU A 195 -29.54 -1.28 -36.28
N LYS A 196 -29.47 -2.03 -35.17
CA LYS A 196 -29.69 -3.49 -35.15
C LYS A 196 -31.06 -3.90 -35.69
N ARG A 197 -32.06 -3.05 -35.57
CA ARG A 197 -33.44 -3.26 -36.07
C ARG A 197 -33.65 -2.74 -37.48
N GLY A 198 -32.66 -2.11 -38.08
CA GLY A 198 -32.79 -1.49 -39.40
C GLY A 198 -33.64 -0.22 -39.40
N LEU A 199 -33.90 0.39 -38.24
CA LEU A 199 -34.64 1.64 -38.10
C LEU A 199 -33.67 2.82 -38.27
N LYS A 200 -34.05 3.76 -39.14
CA LYS A 200 -33.27 4.98 -39.39
C LYS A 200 -33.69 6.05 -38.41
N VAL A 201 -32.76 6.44 -37.52
CA VAL A 201 -32.96 7.58 -36.60
C VAL A 201 -33.18 8.84 -37.40
N GLY A 202 -34.11 9.70 -36.94
CA GLY A 202 -34.51 10.92 -37.62
C GLY A 202 -35.47 10.74 -38.83
N LYS A 203 -35.79 9.46 -39.19
CA LYS A 203 -36.71 9.13 -40.28
C LYS A 203 -37.82 8.17 -39.86
N ASP A 204 -37.42 6.96 -39.43
CA ASP A 204 -38.35 5.93 -39.02
C ASP A 204 -38.74 6.08 -37.53
N ILE A 205 -37.82 6.61 -36.73
CA ILE A 205 -38.02 6.93 -35.32
C ILE A 205 -37.19 8.17 -34.96
N LEU A 206 -37.76 9.07 -34.15
CA LEU A 206 -37.10 10.25 -33.68
C LEU A 206 -36.46 9.97 -32.34
N ILE A 207 -35.22 10.47 -32.10
CA ILE A 207 -34.52 10.31 -30.83
C ILE A 207 -34.13 11.67 -30.31
N THR A 208 -34.34 11.89 -29.00
CA THR A 208 -33.86 13.08 -28.31
C THR A 208 -33.16 12.71 -27.00
N GLY A 209 -32.11 13.44 -26.65
CA GLY A 209 -31.32 13.27 -25.45
C GLY A 209 -31.47 14.41 -24.44
N PHE A 210 -30.57 14.44 -23.49
CA PHE A 210 -30.41 15.49 -22.49
C PHE A 210 -28.94 15.51 -22.04
N ASP A 211 -28.27 16.64 -21.99
CA ASP A 211 -26.95 17.01 -21.48
C ASP A 211 -26.12 17.78 -22.51
N ASP A 212 -26.27 17.52 -23.82
CA ASP A 212 -25.47 18.04 -24.93
C ASP A 212 -23.98 17.71 -24.75
N CYS A 213 -23.68 16.44 -24.47
CA CYS A 213 -22.32 15.99 -24.37
C CYS A 213 -21.59 16.06 -25.73
N GLU A 214 -20.26 16.15 -25.73
CA GLU A 214 -19.44 16.32 -26.92
C GLU A 214 -19.75 15.30 -28.04
N ARG A 215 -20.02 14.06 -27.68
CA ARG A 215 -20.36 12.96 -28.60
C ARG A 215 -21.70 13.18 -29.31
N ALA A 216 -22.64 13.92 -28.70
CA ALA A 216 -23.98 14.15 -29.28
C ALA A 216 -23.94 14.79 -30.69
N SER A 217 -23.06 15.74 -30.91
CA SER A 217 -22.86 16.39 -32.20
C SER A 217 -22.16 15.51 -33.25
N GLY A 218 -21.43 14.48 -32.80
CA GLY A 218 -20.71 13.53 -33.66
C GLY A 218 -21.48 12.27 -34.02
N MET A 219 -22.73 12.12 -33.54
CA MET A 219 -23.59 10.98 -33.89
C MET A 219 -24.05 11.10 -35.37
N GLU A 220 -24.49 10.00 -35.94
CA GLU A 220 -25.06 9.96 -37.30
C GLU A 220 -26.47 9.34 -37.28
N PRO A 221 -27.53 10.15 -37.46
CA PRO A 221 -27.50 11.63 -37.55
C PRO A 221 -27.18 12.31 -36.20
N PRO A 222 -26.71 13.58 -36.17
CA PRO A 222 -26.42 14.31 -34.94
C PRO A 222 -27.61 14.37 -33.99
N LEU A 223 -27.36 14.17 -32.68
CA LEU A 223 -28.40 14.02 -31.64
C LEU A 223 -28.99 15.37 -31.24
N THR A 224 -30.34 15.50 -31.39
CA THR A 224 -31.12 16.58 -30.77
C THR A 224 -31.18 16.36 -29.28
N THR A 225 -30.78 17.36 -28.50
CA THR A 225 -30.61 17.20 -27.05
C THR A 225 -30.84 18.51 -26.31
N ILE A 226 -30.93 18.45 -24.99
CA ILE A 226 -30.98 19.63 -24.13
C ILE A 226 -29.57 19.97 -23.68
N GLN A 227 -29.12 21.17 -23.94
CA GLN A 227 -27.86 21.68 -23.46
C GLN A 227 -27.99 22.18 -22.04
N GLN A 228 -27.17 21.59 -21.16
CA GLN A 228 -26.88 22.10 -19.83
C GLN A 228 -25.62 22.98 -19.91
N ASP A 229 -25.78 24.29 -19.71
CA ASP A 229 -24.61 25.18 -19.69
C ASP A 229 -23.81 25.07 -18.37
N GLY A 230 -22.93 24.11 -18.32
CA GLY A 230 -22.04 23.87 -17.16
C GLY A 230 -21.11 25.06 -16.87
N VAL A 231 -20.72 25.81 -17.90
CA VAL A 231 -19.88 27.01 -17.73
C VAL A 231 -20.67 28.12 -17.06
N LEU A 232 -21.92 28.33 -17.48
CA LEU A 232 -22.81 29.29 -16.83
C LEU A 232 -23.09 28.89 -15.38
N MET A 233 -23.40 27.63 -15.16
CA MET A 233 -23.65 27.09 -13.80
C MET A 233 -22.43 27.30 -12.89
N GLY A 234 -21.24 26.99 -13.34
CA GLY A 234 -19.99 27.21 -12.59
C GLY A 234 -19.73 28.68 -12.30
N ARG A 235 -19.95 29.59 -13.27
CA ARG A 235 -19.84 31.03 -13.06
C ARG A 235 -20.85 31.52 -12.03
N MET A 236 -22.11 31.11 -12.15
CA MET A 236 -23.16 31.46 -11.19
C MET A 236 -22.80 30.96 -9.78
N ALA A 237 -22.27 29.75 -9.64
CA ALA A 237 -21.85 29.20 -8.36
C ALA A 237 -20.76 30.05 -7.67
N VAL A 238 -19.78 30.49 -8.45
CA VAL A 238 -18.71 31.37 -7.94
C VAL A 238 -19.26 32.73 -7.54
N TYR A 239 -20.09 33.36 -8.37
CA TYR A 239 -20.70 34.65 -8.02
C TYR A 239 -21.60 34.56 -6.79
N ASP A 240 -22.42 33.53 -6.72
CA ASP A 240 -23.29 33.28 -5.57
C ASP A 240 -22.48 33.06 -4.28
N LEU A 241 -21.35 32.37 -4.40
CA LEU A 241 -20.47 32.13 -3.25
C LEU A 241 -19.79 33.42 -2.78
N VAL A 242 -19.29 34.24 -3.71
CA VAL A 242 -18.70 35.56 -3.39
C VAL A 242 -19.74 36.48 -2.76
N ASP A 243 -20.97 36.57 -3.33
CA ASP A 243 -22.06 37.35 -2.75
C ASP A 243 -22.39 36.91 -1.32
N LYS A 244 -22.34 35.62 -1.06
CA LYS A 244 -22.57 35.07 0.28
C LYS A 244 -21.45 35.39 1.26
N LEU A 245 -20.19 35.37 0.81
CA LEU A 245 -19.03 35.82 1.60
C LEU A 245 -19.10 37.33 1.91
N ASP A 246 -19.69 38.13 1.01
CA ASP A 246 -19.98 39.56 1.24
C ASP A 246 -21.21 39.79 2.15
N GLY A 247 -21.81 38.73 2.69
CA GLY A 247 -22.97 38.81 3.60
C GLY A 247 -24.31 39.01 2.90
N LYS A 248 -24.39 38.89 1.58
CA LYS A 248 -25.64 38.99 0.83
C LYS A 248 -26.49 37.72 0.99
N ASN A 249 -27.80 37.88 0.95
CA ASN A 249 -28.72 36.74 0.99
C ASN A 249 -28.85 36.14 -0.42
N VAL A 250 -28.33 34.93 -0.60
CA VAL A 250 -28.39 34.18 -1.86
C VAL A 250 -29.37 33.03 -1.72
N LEU A 251 -30.31 32.94 -2.65
CA LEU A 251 -31.35 31.90 -2.66
C LEU A 251 -31.06 30.82 -3.71
N SER A 252 -31.50 29.59 -3.42
CA SER A 252 -31.45 28.49 -4.39
C SER A 252 -32.28 28.83 -5.64
N ARG A 253 -31.74 28.52 -6.82
CA ARG A 253 -32.39 28.84 -8.12
C ARG A 253 -32.09 27.80 -9.18
N ARG A 254 -32.89 27.85 -10.26
CA ARG A 254 -32.72 27.01 -11.44
C ARG A 254 -31.85 27.73 -12.48
N VAL A 255 -30.96 26.97 -13.11
CA VAL A 255 -30.16 27.42 -14.24
C VAL A 255 -30.92 27.05 -15.53
N PRO A 256 -31.24 28.02 -16.42
CA PRO A 256 -31.98 27.74 -17.63
C PRO A 256 -31.20 26.82 -18.57
N VAL A 257 -31.94 26.09 -19.38
CA VAL A 257 -31.42 25.18 -20.41
C VAL A 257 -31.91 25.57 -21.79
N SER A 258 -31.27 25.06 -22.83
CA SER A 258 -31.65 25.29 -24.21
C SER A 258 -31.79 24.00 -25.01
N LEU A 259 -32.68 23.98 -25.99
CA LEU A 259 -32.83 22.87 -26.92
C LEU A 259 -31.87 23.04 -28.09
N CYS A 260 -30.96 22.07 -28.25
CA CYS A 260 -30.10 21.96 -29.43
C CYS A 260 -30.78 21.06 -30.46
N VAL A 261 -31.46 21.67 -31.42
CA VAL A 261 -32.12 20.95 -32.51
C VAL A 261 -31.08 20.48 -33.53
N ARG A 262 -31.05 19.16 -33.77
CA ARG A 262 -30.21 18.50 -34.77
C ARG A 262 -31.04 17.51 -35.61
N GLU A 263 -30.40 16.62 -36.35
CA GLU A 263 -31.11 15.77 -37.33
C GLU A 263 -31.82 14.57 -36.72
N SER A 264 -31.50 14.12 -35.49
CA SER A 264 -32.11 12.93 -34.89
C SER A 264 -33.62 13.06 -34.56
N CYS A 265 -34.13 14.29 -34.51
CA CYS A 265 -35.57 14.55 -34.39
C CYS A 265 -36.26 14.70 -35.75
N GLY A 266 -35.54 14.50 -36.86
CA GLY A 266 -36.10 14.63 -38.22
C GLY A 266 -36.01 16.03 -38.80
N CYS A 267 -35.52 17.01 -38.05
CA CYS A 267 -35.16 18.32 -38.59
C CYS A 267 -33.97 18.19 -39.53
N GLN A 268 -33.95 18.95 -40.59
CA GLN A 268 -32.70 19.16 -41.33
C GLN A 268 -31.89 20.23 -40.59
N GLU A 269 -30.60 20.00 -40.49
CA GLU A 269 -29.71 21.04 -39.97
C GLU A 269 -29.97 22.32 -40.74
N GLN A 270 -30.49 23.36 -40.08
CA GLN A 270 -30.48 24.69 -40.65
C GLN A 270 -29.01 25.11 -40.68
N LEU A 271 -28.30 24.67 -41.71
CA LEU A 271 -27.04 25.31 -42.03
C LEU A 271 -27.36 26.81 -42.05
N PRO A 272 -26.68 27.65 -41.26
CA PRO A 272 -26.80 29.08 -41.37
C PRO A 272 -26.65 29.34 -42.86
N GLU A 273 -27.57 30.11 -43.50
CA GLU A 273 -27.46 30.49 -44.91
C GLU A 273 -26.01 30.93 -45.11
N ILE A 274 -25.20 29.99 -45.62
CA ILE A 274 -23.88 30.31 -46.10
C ILE A 274 -24.19 31.20 -47.29
N GLN A 275 -24.15 32.55 -47.04
CA GLN A 275 -24.03 33.47 -48.13
C GLN A 275 -22.96 32.87 -49.02
N ASN A 276 -23.32 32.49 -50.25
CA ASN A 276 -22.49 31.84 -51.24
C ASN A 276 -21.32 32.74 -51.65
N THR A 277 -20.47 33.06 -50.69
CA THR A 277 -19.09 33.43 -50.93
C THR A 277 -18.35 32.11 -51.06
N PRO A 278 -17.72 31.82 -52.21
CA PRO A 278 -16.92 30.61 -52.32
C PRO A 278 -15.82 30.67 -51.26
N VAL A 279 -16.03 29.95 -50.17
CA VAL A 279 -14.95 29.71 -49.22
C VAL A 279 -13.85 29.08 -50.04
N SER A 280 -12.77 29.83 -50.23
CA SER A 280 -11.69 29.44 -51.13
C SER A 280 -11.25 28.06 -50.75
N LEU A 281 -11.06 27.18 -51.73
CA LEU A 281 -10.51 25.83 -51.51
C LEU A 281 -9.29 25.86 -50.57
N THR A 282 -8.56 26.96 -50.62
CA THR A 282 -7.43 27.30 -49.77
C THR A 282 -7.80 27.41 -48.29
N GLU A 283 -8.95 28.03 -47.95
CA GLU A 283 -9.42 28.11 -46.55
C GLU A 283 -9.86 26.76 -46.00
N GLN A 284 -10.49 25.94 -46.84
CA GLN A 284 -10.84 24.56 -46.45
C GLN A 284 -9.58 23.71 -46.21
N ILE A 285 -8.57 23.83 -47.09
CA ILE A 285 -7.27 23.18 -46.93
C ILE A 285 -6.57 23.66 -45.64
N HIS A 286 -6.60 24.97 -45.37
CA HIS A 286 -6.02 25.52 -44.14
C HIS A 286 -6.74 25.01 -42.89
N LYS A 287 -8.07 24.94 -42.89
CA LYS A 287 -8.86 24.39 -41.79
C LYS A 287 -8.54 22.92 -41.56
N LEU A 288 -8.49 22.11 -42.63
CA LEU A 288 -8.15 20.70 -42.57
C LEU A 288 -6.72 20.47 -42.05
N ASN A 289 -5.74 21.23 -42.56
CA ASN A 289 -4.35 21.16 -42.11
C ASN A 289 -4.22 21.53 -40.63
N ARG A 290 -4.98 22.52 -40.16
CA ARG A 290 -5.02 22.89 -38.73
C ARG A 290 -5.58 21.77 -37.88
N THR A 291 -6.67 21.12 -38.34
CA THR A 291 -7.25 19.93 -37.65
C THR A 291 -6.25 18.79 -37.62
N ILE A 292 -5.61 18.45 -38.75
CA ILE A 292 -4.57 17.39 -38.80
C ILE A 292 -3.39 17.70 -37.86
N THR A 293 -2.98 18.98 -37.81
CA THR A 293 -1.90 19.40 -36.91
C THR A 293 -2.29 19.26 -35.45
N ASN A 294 -3.52 19.66 -35.09
CA ASN A 294 -4.03 19.47 -33.73
C ASN A 294 -4.11 17.99 -33.37
N MET A 295 -4.68 17.14 -34.24
CA MET A 295 -4.73 15.67 -34.00
C MET A 295 -3.34 15.06 -33.85
N LYS A 296 -2.33 15.52 -34.61
CA LYS A 296 -0.94 15.07 -34.44
C LYS A 296 -0.37 15.48 -33.08
N LEU A 297 -0.63 16.70 -32.63
CA LEU A 297 -0.19 17.18 -31.33
C LEU A 297 -0.85 16.38 -30.18
N GLU A 298 -2.14 16.12 -30.33
CA GLU A 298 -2.87 15.25 -29.36
C GLU A 298 -2.29 13.84 -29.33
N LEU A 299 -2.01 13.23 -30.48
CA LEU A 299 -1.40 11.90 -30.56
C LEU A 299 -0.02 11.88 -29.90
N ILE A 300 0.82 12.89 -30.14
CA ILE A 300 2.14 13.03 -29.50
C ILE A 300 1.97 13.16 -27.98
N SER A 301 1.02 13.99 -27.53
CA SER A 301 0.74 14.14 -26.10
C SER A 301 0.25 12.83 -25.48
N PHE A 302 -0.62 12.10 -26.15
CA PHE A 302 -1.10 10.78 -25.72
C PHE A 302 0.05 9.77 -25.62
N GLN A 303 0.92 9.69 -26.64
CA GLN A 303 2.10 8.83 -26.61
C GLN A 303 3.02 9.18 -25.44
N ARG A 304 3.31 10.46 -25.22
CA ARG A 304 4.12 10.93 -24.09
C ARG A 304 3.51 10.51 -22.74
N ARG A 305 2.21 10.69 -22.56
CA ARG A 305 1.47 10.28 -21.34
C ARG A 305 1.51 8.77 -21.14
N SER A 306 1.39 7.98 -22.21
CA SER A 306 1.43 6.52 -22.15
C SER A 306 2.78 5.97 -21.70
N TRP A 307 3.89 6.66 -22.02
CA TRP A 307 5.23 6.28 -21.58
C TRP A 307 5.56 6.78 -20.17
N PHE A 308 4.92 7.85 -19.73
CA PHE A 308 5.20 8.46 -18.44
C PHE A 308 4.88 7.55 -17.26
N ILE A 309 3.71 6.89 -17.26
CA ILE A 309 3.27 6.05 -16.13
C ILE A 309 4.23 4.87 -15.87
N PRO A 310 4.63 4.06 -16.87
CA PRO A 310 5.64 3.03 -16.66
C PRO A 310 6.99 3.58 -16.21
N SER A 311 7.40 4.76 -16.70
CA SER A 311 8.63 5.41 -16.27
C SER A 311 8.56 5.83 -14.81
N LEU A 312 7.49 6.50 -14.39
CA LEU A 312 7.23 6.87 -13.00
C LEU A 312 7.26 5.63 -12.10
N ALA A 313 6.54 4.57 -12.48
CA ALA A 313 6.52 3.33 -11.70
C ALA A 313 7.92 2.74 -11.49
N ARG A 314 8.74 2.72 -12.54
CA ARG A 314 10.12 2.23 -12.48
C ARG A 314 10.99 3.13 -11.57
N ASN A 315 10.96 4.45 -11.80
CA ASN A 315 11.76 5.40 -11.05
C ASN A 315 11.45 5.34 -9.56
N LEU A 316 10.15 5.28 -9.20
CA LEU A 316 9.73 5.14 -7.81
C LEU A 316 10.14 3.79 -7.21
N ASN A 317 10.13 2.70 -8.01
CA ASN A 317 10.54 1.38 -7.55
C ASN A 317 12.05 1.32 -7.23
N ASP A 318 12.88 2.07 -7.95
CA ASP A 318 14.32 2.14 -7.70
C ASP A 318 14.65 2.84 -6.35
N CYS A 319 13.70 3.59 -5.77
CA CYS A 319 13.83 4.31 -4.50
C CYS A 319 13.13 3.62 -3.31
N MET A 320 12.70 2.35 -3.41
CA MET A 320 11.88 1.66 -2.38
C MET A 320 12.59 1.40 -1.04
N GLU A 321 13.89 1.62 -0.95
CA GLU A 321 14.65 1.45 0.30
C GLU A 321 14.70 2.74 1.14
N ASP A 322 14.53 3.91 0.51
CA ASP A 322 14.61 5.22 1.15
C ASP A 322 13.37 6.08 0.84
N GLU A 323 12.58 6.37 1.87
CA GLU A 323 11.38 7.19 1.73
C GLU A 323 11.66 8.61 1.27
N TYR A 324 12.75 9.22 1.72
CA TYR A 324 13.12 10.57 1.30
C TYR A 324 13.45 10.62 -0.18
N ALA A 325 14.27 9.66 -0.64
CA ALA A 325 14.60 9.53 -2.06
C ALA A 325 13.35 9.25 -2.91
N PHE A 326 12.43 8.40 -2.42
CA PHE A 326 11.15 8.13 -3.07
C PHE A 326 10.31 9.40 -3.24
N LEU A 327 10.18 10.21 -2.19
CA LEU A 327 9.40 11.44 -2.22
C LEU A 327 10.00 12.49 -3.16
N LEU A 328 11.34 12.62 -3.14
CA LEU A 328 12.06 13.50 -4.02
C LEU A 328 11.86 13.09 -5.48
N GLU A 329 12.03 11.81 -5.80
CA GLU A 329 11.83 11.27 -7.15
C GLU A 329 10.40 11.47 -7.64
N ALA A 330 9.39 11.30 -6.76
CA ALA A 330 8.01 11.57 -7.11
C ALA A 330 7.81 13.03 -7.56
N MET A 331 8.41 13.99 -6.87
CA MET A 331 8.30 15.41 -7.21
C MET A 331 9.13 15.78 -8.44
N GLU A 332 10.30 15.18 -8.67
CA GLU A 332 11.08 15.34 -9.89
C GLU A 332 10.29 14.91 -11.14
N ASN A 333 9.58 13.78 -11.05
CA ASN A 333 8.69 13.36 -12.13
C ASN A 333 7.54 14.36 -12.35
N MET A 334 7.01 15.02 -11.31
CA MET A 334 6.00 16.08 -11.47
C MET A 334 6.59 17.33 -12.16
N ARG A 335 7.84 17.67 -11.87
CA ARG A 335 8.56 18.74 -12.57
C ARG A 335 8.68 18.46 -14.08
N GLU A 336 8.96 17.22 -14.47
CA GLU A 336 9.02 16.82 -15.89
C GLU A 336 7.68 17.02 -16.61
N LEU A 337 6.56 16.90 -15.92
CA LEU A 337 5.22 17.17 -16.46
C LEU A 337 4.91 18.65 -16.60
N ARG A 338 5.78 19.53 -16.08
CA ARG A 338 5.63 20.98 -16.13
C ARG A 338 4.33 21.48 -15.48
N THR A 339 3.91 20.85 -14.38
CA THR A 339 2.91 21.45 -13.50
C THR A 339 3.44 22.78 -12.97
N LYS A 340 2.60 23.74 -12.67
CA LYS A 340 3.07 24.99 -12.03
C LYS A 340 3.60 24.69 -10.62
N CYS A 341 2.84 23.92 -9.88
CA CYS A 341 3.26 23.39 -8.59
C CYS A 341 2.49 22.11 -8.24
N THR A 342 3.09 21.30 -7.40
CA THR A 342 2.54 20.05 -6.88
C THR A 342 2.93 19.89 -5.43
N TYR A 343 2.00 19.44 -4.60
CA TYR A 343 2.22 19.19 -3.17
C TYR A 343 1.76 17.79 -2.82
N LEU A 344 2.59 17.06 -2.09
CA LEU A 344 2.32 15.72 -1.59
C LEU A 344 2.14 15.76 -0.08
N PHE A 345 0.96 15.43 0.38
CA PHE A 345 0.64 15.31 1.80
C PHE A 345 0.49 13.83 2.16
N LEU A 346 1.14 13.40 3.23
CA LEU A 346 1.06 12.04 3.72
C LEU A 346 0.49 12.00 5.14
N LEU A 347 -0.20 10.91 5.45
CA LEU A 347 -0.62 10.56 6.79
C LEU A 347 0.58 9.99 7.57
N ASP A 348 0.62 10.19 8.88
CA ASP A 348 1.64 9.59 9.75
C ASP A 348 1.59 8.06 9.70
N GLU A 349 0.37 7.52 9.63
CA GLU A 349 0.09 6.11 9.39
C GLU A 349 -1.05 5.98 8.37
N PRO A 350 -0.97 5.03 7.43
CA PRO A 350 -2.04 4.78 6.48
C PRO A 350 -3.33 4.39 7.18
N ILE A 351 -4.46 4.90 6.69
CA ILE A 351 -5.78 4.55 7.22
C ILE A 351 -6.35 3.40 6.41
N VAL A 352 -6.76 2.34 7.09
CA VAL A 352 -7.52 1.23 6.47
C VAL A 352 -8.99 1.58 6.54
N TYR A 353 -9.64 1.51 5.40
CA TYR A 353 -11.04 1.83 5.23
C TYR A 353 -11.86 0.56 4.97
N HIS A 354 -12.75 0.22 5.89
CA HIS A 354 -13.64 -0.93 5.73
C HIS A 354 -15.07 -0.50 5.36
N GLN A 355 -15.70 -1.29 4.50
CA GLN A 355 -17.09 -1.10 4.09
C GLN A 355 -18.00 -1.11 5.31
N ASN A 356 -18.77 -0.06 5.52
CA ASN A 356 -19.70 0.18 6.64
C ASN A 356 -19.10 0.81 7.91
N GLU A 357 -17.84 1.16 7.95
CA GLU A 357 -17.30 1.97 9.04
C GLU A 357 -17.51 3.47 8.76
N LYS A 358 -17.77 4.23 9.84
CA LYS A 358 -17.85 5.68 9.72
C LYS A 358 -16.43 6.22 9.51
N TRP A 359 -16.17 6.77 8.34
CA TRP A 359 -14.91 7.44 8.09
C TRP A 359 -14.76 8.66 9.01
N ILE A 360 -13.58 8.82 9.61
CA ILE A 360 -13.21 9.96 10.46
C ILE A 360 -12.06 10.66 9.76
N CYS A 361 -12.19 11.97 9.53
CA CYS A 361 -11.15 12.76 8.90
C CYS A 361 -9.86 12.68 9.72
N PRO A 362 -8.75 12.22 9.14
CA PRO A 362 -7.49 12.11 9.87
C PRO A 362 -6.93 13.50 10.19
N GLN A 363 -6.50 13.69 11.43
CA GLN A 363 -5.89 14.96 11.87
C GLN A 363 -4.36 14.97 11.78
N ASN A 364 -3.76 13.88 11.27
CA ASN A 364 -2.32 13.68 11.21
C ASN A 364 -1.76 13.76 9.78
N LEU A 365 -2.38 14.58 8.93
CA LEU A 365 -1.90 14.85 7.59
C LEU A 365 -0.73 15.85 7.64
N ARG A 366 0.36 15.57 6.91
CA ARG A 366 1.56 16.40 6.88
C ARG A 366 2.05 16.63 5.45
N LEU A 367 2.60 17.81 5.19
CA LEU A 367 3.31 18.09 3.94
C LEU A 367 4.60 17.26 3.91
N ALA A 368 4.70 16.34 2.95
CA ALA A 368 5.81 15.41 2.82
C ALA A 368 6.80 15.82 1.73
N ALA A 369 6.31 16.39 0.63
CA ALA A 369 7.16 16.87 -0.47
C ALA A 369 6.40 17.90 -1.31
N TYR A 370 7.14 18.72 -2.06
CA TYR A 370 6.55 19.64 -3.03
C TYR A 370 7.47 19.88 -4.23
N TYR A 371 6.85 20.31 -5.32
CA TYR A 371 7.46 20.96 -6.47
C TYR A 371 6.82 22.32 -6.65
N ARG A 372 7.61 23.38 -6.68
CA ARG A 372 7.14 24.76 -6.89
C ARG A 372 8.27 25.65 -7.38
N ASN A 373 8.01 26.50 -8.39
CA ASN A 373 8.99 27.48 -8.92
C ASN A 373 10.34 26.84 -9.30
N GLU A 374 10.32 25.71 -10.02
CA GLU A 374 11.50 24.92 -10.41
C GLU A 374 12.25 24.26 -9.21
N GLU A 375 11.80 24.47 -8.00
CA GLU A 375 12.35 23.87 -6.79
C GLU A 375 11.60 22.60 -6.43
N VAL A 376 12.34 21.53 -6.16
CA VAL A 376 11.83 20.26 -5.66
C VAL A 376 12.40 20.03 -4.27
N ASP A 377 11.56 19.70 -3.32
CA ASP A 377 11.97 19.39 -1.96
C ASP A 377 11.12 18.29 -1.34
N ALA A 378 11.72 17.56 -0.40
CA ALA A 378 11.06 16.51 0.37
C ALA A 378 11.50 16.60 1.84
N PHE A 379 10.65 16.11 2.73
CA PHE A 379 10.91 16.20 4.17
C PHE A 379 11.05 14.82 4.80
N HIS A 380 12.06 14.65 5.64
CA HIS A 380 12.13 13.52 6.54
C HIS A 380 10.92 13.53 7.48
N PHE A 381 10.50 12.37 7.95
CA PHE A 381 9.25 12.21 8.72
C PHE A 381 9.08 13.23 9.85
N TYR A 382 10.14 13.51 10.62
CA TYR A 382 10.09 14.46 11.74
C TYR A 382 10.07 15.93 11.35
N ASP A 383 10.48 16.26 10.11
CA ASP A 383 10.58 17.63 9.60
C ASP A 383 9.31 18.05 8.84
N ARG A 384 8.36 17.12 8.62
CA ARG A 384 7.11 17.36 7.90
C ARG A 384 6.22 18.34 8.64
N GLN A 385 5.72 19.33 7.92
CA GLN A 385 4.81 20.33 8.46
C GLN A 385 3.39 19.76 8.61
N PRO A 386 2.81 19.74 9.84
CA PRO A 386 1.47 19.24 10.05
C PRO A 386 0.43 20.21 9.47
N VAL A 387 -0.63 19.64 8.90
CA VAL A 387 -1.87 20.36 8.59
C VAL A 387 -2.64 20.51 9.89
N THR A 388 -2.90 21.75 10.31
CA THR A 388 -3.62 22.07 11.55
C THR A 388 -4.77 23.01 11.26
N ASP A 389 -5.67 23.22 12.24
CA ASP A 389 -6.74 24.22 12.14
C ASP A 389 -6.21 25.64 11.92
N GLN A 390 -4.98 25.93 12.37
CA GLN A 390 -4.30 27.21 12.16
C GLN A 390 -3.56 27.30 10.85
N LYS A 391 -3.06 26.16 10.31
CA LYS A 391 -2.40 26.06 9.02
C LYS A 391 -3.06 24.95 8.20
N GLY A 392 -4.18 25.28 7.58
CA GLY A 392 -4.86 24.38 6.65
C GLY A 392 -4.03 24.09 5.38
N ILE A 393 -4.43 23.07 4.64
CA ILE A 393 -3.80 22.66 3.36
C ILE A 393 -3.57 23.86 2.45
N CYS A 394 -4.58 24.74 2.31
CA CYS A 394 -4.50 25.91 1.44
C CYS A 394 -3.42 26.92 1.86
N GLN A 395 -3.11 27.02 3.16
CA GLN A 395 -2.05 27.92 3.63
C GLN A 395 -0.66 27.38 3.34
N LEU A 396 -0.49 26.07 3.44
CA LEU A 396 0.79 25.41 3.11
C LEU A 396 1.10 25.47 1.62
N MET A 397 0.06 25.53 0.78
CA MET A 397 0.16 25.65 -0.68
C MET A 397 0.15 27.11 -1.18
N SER A 398 -0.11 28.09 -0.32
CA SER A 398 -0.27 29.48 -0.78
C SER A 398 1.07 30.16 -1.05
N ASP A 399 1.12 30.87 -2.18
CA ASP A 399 2.11 31.87 -2.52
C ASP A 399 1.39 33.16 -2.97
N ASP A 400 2.11 34.07 -3.68
CA ASP A 400 1.54 35.33 -4.17
C ASP A 400 0.79 35.20 -5.50
N GLU A 401 0.76 34.00 -6.11
CA GLU A 401 0.10 33.75 -7.38
C GLU A 401 -1.32 33.19 -7.23
N ARG A 402 -2.05 33.15 -8.33
CA ARG A 402 -3.34 32.46 -8.44
C ARG A 402 -3.12 31.04 -8.92
N HIS A 403 -3.62 30.09 -8.14
CA HIS A 403 -3.54 28.67 -8.44
C HIS A 403 -4.92 28.03 -8.55
N GLN A 404 -4.99 26.98 -9.37
CA GLN A 404 -6.15 26.09 -9.48
C GLN A 404 -5.71 24.68 -9.13
N PHE A 405 -5.84 24.28 -7.87
CA PHE A 405 -5.43 22.94 -7.44
C PHE A 405 -6.50 21.90 -7.71
N MET A 406 -6.09 20.79 -8.34
CA MET A 406 -6.80 19.53 -8.33
C MET A 406 -6.22 18.65 -7.22
N ILE A 407 -7.08 18.10 -6.36
CA ILE A 407 -6.69 17.28 -5.23
C ILE A 407 -7.08 15.83 -5.49
N PHE A 408 -6.11 14.94 -5.38
CA PHE A 408 -6.25 13.51 -5.58
C PHE A 408 -5.96 12.77 -4.27
N LEU A 409 -6.76 11.74 -3.97
CA LEU A 409 -6.50 10.85 -2.85
C LEU A 409 -5.49 9.79 -3.27
N LEU A 410 -4.57 9.45 -2.38
CA LEU A 410 -3.56 8.42 -2.60
C LEU A 410 -3.97 7.12 -1.93
N PHE A 411 -4.42 6.16 -2.74
CA PHE A 411 -4.89 4.85 -2.28
C PHE A 411 -4.11 3.69 -2.86
N SER A 412 -4.10 2.59 -2.12
CA SER A 412 -3.84 1.25 -2.65
C SER A 412 -4.78 0.25 -1.97
N GLY A 413 -5.74 -0.30 -2.71
CA GLY A 413 -6.82 -1.11 -2.14
C GLY A 413 -7.63 -0.30 -1.12
N GLU A 414 -7.79 -0.84 0.08
CA GLU A 414 -8.52 -0.20 1.19
C GLU A 414 -7.67 0.75 2.03
N LYS A 415 -6.37 0.93 1.70
CA LYS A 415 -5.46 1.81 2.44
C LYS A 415 -5.34 3.17 1.78
N GLN A 416 -5.53 4.22 2.56
CA GLN A 416 -5.28 5.61 2.20
C GLN A 416 -3.97 6.09 2.81
N TYR A 417 -3.10 6.68 1.98
CA TYR A 417 -1.76 7.15 2.35
C TYR A 417 -1.69 8.66 2.51
N GLY A 418 -2.53 9.41 1.78
CA GLY A 418 -2.50 10.86 1.82
C GLY A 418 -3.22 11.51 0.64
N LEU A 419 -2.72 12.69 0.25
CA LEU A 419 -3.25 13.55 -0.81
C LEU A 419 -2.14 14.01 -1.75
N LEU A 420 -2.48 14.17 -3.03
CA LEU A 420 -1.68 14.85 -4.02
C LEU A 420 -2.46 16.08 -4.52
N ALA A 421 -1.91 17.28 -4.42
CA ALA A 421 -2.50 18.51 -4.92
C ALA A 421 -1.64 19.06 -6.06
N CYS A 422 -2.23 19.21 -7.25
CA CYS A 422 -1.52 19.67 -8.45
C CYS A 422 -2.22 20.90 -9.05
N ASP A 423 -1.45 21.91 -9.44
CA ASP A 423 -1.96 23.02 -10.25
C ASP A 423 -1.91 22.62 -11.72
N ILE A 424 -3.05 22.12 -12.22
CA ILE A 424 -3.23 21.58 -13.57
C ILE A 424 -4.53 22.07 -14.19
N GLN A 425 -4.64 21.94 -15.51
CA GLN A 425 -5.88 22.21 -16.24
C GLN A 425 -6.85 21.04 -16.11
N GLN A 426 -8.15 21.32 -16.30
CA GLN A 426 -9.21 20.32 -16.15
C GLN A 426 -9.03 19.11 -17.09
N GLU A 427 -8.56 19.34 -18.31
CA GLU A 427 -8.33 18.32 -19.34
C GLU A 427 -7.23 17.32 -18.95
N GLU A 428 -6.36 17.70 -18.01
CA GLU A 428 -5.26 16.87 -17.54
C GLU A 428 -5.70 15.96 -16.37
N PHE A 429 -6.87 16.20 -15.79
CA PHE A 429 -7.37 15.49 -14.63
C PHE A 429 -7.32 13.96 -14.78
N PRO A 430 -7.78 13.31 -15.88
CA PRO A 430 -7.77 11.86 -16.01
C PRO A 430 -6.35 11.28 -15.94
N PHE A 431 -5.38 11.99 -16.52
CA PHE A 431 -3.98 11.57 -16.51
C PHE A 431 -3.37 11.66 -15.10
N PHE A 432 -3.60 12.77 -14.39
CA PHE A 432 -3.10 12.95 -13.03
C PHE A 432 -3.79 12.03 -12.00
N TYR A 433 -5.02 11.64 -12.28
CA TYR A 433 -5.67 10.60 -11.49
C TYR A 433 -4.93 9.26 -11.58
N VAL A 434 -4.55 8.83 -12.78
CA VAL A 434 -3.74 7.61 -12.95
C VAL A 434 -2.38 7.73 -12.26
N ILE A 435 -1.76 8.91 -12.30
CA ILE A 435 -0.53 9.21 -11.55
C ILE A 435 -0.75 9.03 -10.04
N SER A 436 -1.85 9.58 -9.50
CA SER A 436 -2.16 9.47 -8.08
C SER A 436 -2.36 8.01 -7.63
N LEU A 437 -3.01 7.19 -8.46
CA LEU A 437 -3.13 5.75 -8.22
C LEU A 437 -1.75 5.06 -8.23
N GLN A 438 -0.89 5.42 -9.20
CA GLN A 438 0.46 4.86 -9.27
C GLN A 438 1.30 5.24 -8.05
N ILE A 439 1.25 6.49 -7.61
CA ILE A 439 1.95 6.94 -6.38
C ILE A 439 1.39 6.20 -5.15
N GLY A 440 0.06 6.08 -5.03
CA GLY A 440 -0.59 5.33 -3.95
C GLY A 440 -0.14 3.87 -3.89
N LEU A 441 -0.09 3.20 -5.05
CA LEU A 441 0.41 1.84 -5.17
C LEU A 441 1.89 1.74 -4.78
N SER A 442 2.71 2.69 -5.24
CA SER A 442 4.14 2.73 -4.91
C SER A 442 4.39 2.98 -3.42
N LEU A 443 3.58 3.82 -2.76
CA LEU A 443 3.62 4.01 -1.30
C LEU A 443 3.28 2.72 -0.54
N HIS A 444 2.35 1.93 -1.07
CA HIS A 444 2.03 0.62 -0.50
C HIS A 444 3.23 -0.34 -0.58
N TYR A 445 3.90 -0.40 -1.72
CA TYR A 445 5.11 -1.20 -1.87
C TYR A 445 6.27 -0.71 -0.98
N LEU A 446 6.42 0.60 -0.82
CA LEU A 446 7.40 1.19 0.11
C LEU A 446 7.12 0.76 1.57
N GLU A 447 5.85 0.76 2.00
CA GLU A 447 5.44 0.26 3.32
C GLU A 447 5.83 -1.22 3.50
N ILE A 448 5.51 -2.07 2.51
CA ILE A 448 5.86 -3.50 2.53
C ILE A 448 7.38 -3.69 2.59
N SER A 449 8.15 -2.98 1.75
CA SER A 449 9.61 -3.06 1.72
C SER A 449 10.22 -2.71 3.08
N LYS A 450 9.76 -1.63 3.71
CA LYS A 450 10.18 -1.23 5.06
C LYS A 450 9.84 -2.28 6.11
N ALA A 451 8.64 -2.87 6.04
CA ALA A 451 8.23 -3.92 6.98
C ALA A 451 9.09 -5.18 6.81
N GLU A 452 9.40 -5.57 5.57
CA GLU A 452 10.30 -6.70 5.29
C GLU A 452 11.73 -6.44 5.76
N ALA A 453 12.26 -5.23 5.52
CA ALA A 453 13.60 -4.86 5.99
C ALA A 453 13.70 -4.93 7.52
N ARG A 454 12.70 -4.44 8.25
CA ARG A 454 12.61 -4.57 9.71
C ARG A 454 12.59 -6.03 10.14
N ARG A 455 11.74 -6.87 9.53
CA ARG A 455 11.65 -8.31 9.83
C ARG A 455 12.98 -9.04 9.58
N ARG A 456 13.68 -8.73 8.48
CA ARG A 456 15.00 -9.31 8.17
C ARG A 456 16.02 -8.94 9.24
N GLN A 457 16.03 -7.69 9.69
CA GLN A 457 16.93 -7.22 10.75
C GLN A 457 16.64 -7.91 12.09
N GLU A 458 15.36 -8.04 12.48
CA GLU A 458 14.94 -8.76 13.69
C GLU A 458 15.33 -10.25 13.63
N MET A 459 15.10 -10.89 12.48
CA MET A 459 15.47 -12.29 12.26
C MET A 459 17.00 -12.48 12.34
N SER A 460 17.79 -11.58 11.73
CA SER A 460 19.24 -11.63 11.83
C SER A 460 19.73 -11.54 13.29
N ARG A 461 19.18 -10.59 14.04
CA ARG A 461 19.50 -10.45 15.48
C ARG A 461 19.10 -11.68 16.29
N ALA A 462 17.94 -12.28 15.97
CA ALA A 462 17.50 -13.51 16.63
C ALA A 462 18.42 -14.70 16.33
N LEU A 463 18.84 -14.86 15.08
CA LEU A 463 19.80 -15.90 14.65
C LEU A 463 21.15 -15.75 15.35
N GLU A 464 21.67 -14.53 15.49
CA GLU A 464 22.91 -14.28 16.24
C GLU A 464 22.80 -14.70 17.69
N ARG A 465 21.70 -14.35 18.36
CA ARG A 465 21.44 -14.79 19.76
C ARG A 465 21.39 -16.31 19.89
N VAL A 466 20.74 -16.99 18.93
CA VAL A 466 20.66 -18.46 18.93
C VAL A 466 22.03 -19.08 18.71
N ARG A 467 22.83 -18.55 17.78
CA ARG A 467 24.21 -19.03 17.53
C ARG A 467 25.09 -18.88 18.76
N GLU A 468 25.05 -17.74 19.43
CA GLU A 468 25.83 -17.52 20.63
C GLU A 468 25.39 -18.44 21.78
N ARG A 469 24.09 -18.62 21.95
CA ARG A 469 23.55 -19.57 22.96
C ARG A 469 23.97 -21.01 22.67
N ASN A 470 23.97 -21.41 21.39
CA ASN A 470 24.43 -22.76 21.01
C ASN A 470 25.94 -22.94 21.22
N ARG A 471 26.74 -21.86 21.00
CA ARG A 471 28.18 -21.88 21.27
C ARG A 471 28.48 -22.06 22.76
N VAL A 472 27.79 -21.31 23.60
CA VAL A 472 27.89 -21.43 25.06
C VAL A 472 27.44 -22.82 25.53
N LEU A 473 26.32 -23.32 25.04
CA LEU A 473 25.84 -24.69 25.37
C LEU A 473 26.82 -25.78 24.90
N GLY A 474 27.44 -25.57 23.72
CA GLY A 474 28.47 -26.45 23.19
C GLY A 474 29.71 -26.50 24.08
N PHE A 475 30.11 -25.34 24.62
CA PHE A 475 31.24 -25.24 25.54
C PHE A 475 30.93 -25.96 26.87
N ILE A 476 29.83 -25.64 27.54
CA ILE A 476 29.39 -26.27 28.80
C ILE A 476 29.23 -27.77 28.63
N SER A 477 28.77 -28.22 27.48
CA SER A 477 28.56 -29.66 27.20
C SER A 477 29.85 -30.47 27.03
N LYS A 478 31.02 -29.86 26.84
CA LYS A 478 32.29 -30.55 26.52
C LYS A 478 33.41 -30.36 27.54
N TYR A 479 33.27 -29.38 28.43
CA TYR A 479 34.29 -29.03 29.40
C TYR A 479 33.82 -29.22 30.84
N ASP A 480 34.75 -29.51 31.76
CA ASP A 480 34.55 -29.56 33.21
C ASP A 480 34.64 -28.13 33.79
N GLU A 481 33.63 -27.72 34.53
CA GLU A 481 33.54 -26.34 35.05
C GLU A 481 34.64 -26.00 36.09
N LEU A 482 35.10 -26.97 36.87
CA LEU A 482 36.08 -26.75 37.91
C LEU A 482 37.51 -26.60 37.36
N THR A 483 37.89 -27.45 36.40
CA THR A 483 39.27 -27.54 35.91
C THR A 483 39.45 -26.92 34.55
N GLY A 484 38.37 -26.62 33.79
CA GLY A 484 38.43 -26.12 32.42
C GLY A 484 38.91 -27.17 31.41
N LEU A 485 39.16 -28.40 31.83
CA LEU A 485 39.53 -29.53 30.98
C LEU A 485 38.34 -30.09 30.23
N LEU A 486 38.57 -30.92 29.21
CA LEU A 486 37.49 -31.67 28.61
C LEU A 486 36.78 -32.54 29.67
N ASN A 487 35.46 -32.67 29.57
CA ASN A 487 34.72 -33.67 30.31
C ASN A 487 34.71 -35.00 29.53
N LEU A 488 34.06 -36.03 30.07
CA LEU A 488 33.97 -37.36 29.45
C LEU A 488 33.45 -37.31 28.01
N ARG A 489 32.48 -36.43 27.74
CA ARG A 489 31.91 -36.27 26.41
C ARG A 489 32.93 -35.66 25.44
N GLY A 490 33.61 -34.58 25.85
CA GLY A 490 34.68 -33.95 25.07
C GLY A 490 35.84 -34.91 24.82
N PHE A 491 36.24 -35.71 25.82
CA PHE A 491 37.28 -36.72 25.68
C PHE A 491 36.89 -37.81 24.67
N THR A 492 35.66 -38.32 24.77
CA THR A 492 35.16 -39.37 23.86
C THR A 492 35.16 -38.89 22.40
N GLU A 493 34.86 -37.61 22.17
CA GLU A 493 34.94 -37.05 20.80
C GLU A 493 36.38 -37.01 20.27
N GLN A 494 37.38 -36.72 21.13
CA GLN A 494 38.79 -36.70 20.72
C GLN A 494 39.31 -38.10 20.40
N ILE A 495 38.94 -39.12 21.23
CA ILE A 495 39.27 -40.51 20.91
C ILE A 495 38.68 -40.94 19.58
N LYS A 496 37.39 -40.63 19.33
CA LYS A 496 36.74 -40.96 18.06
C LYS A 496 37.43 -40.30 16.88
N LYS A 497 37.88 -39.06 17.01
CA LYS A 497 38.66 -38.37 15.98
C LYS A 497 39.98 -39.08 15.70
N LEU A 498 40.70 -39.47 16.77
CA LEU A 498 41.96 -40.20 16.65
C LEU A 498 41.76 -41.55 15.94
N CYS A 499 40.74 -42.33 16.35
CA CYS A 499 40.44 -43.63 15.75
C CYS A 499 39.94 -43.54 14.29
N SER A 500 39.41 -42.37 13.88
CA SER A 500 38.99 -42.11 12.50
C SER A 500 40.10 -41.55 11.60
N SER A 501 41.25 -41.20 12.19
CA SER A 501 42.42 -40.74 11.43
C SER A 501 43.19 -41.95 10.91
N GLU A 502 43.75 -41.87 9.68
CA GLU A 502 44.59 -42.96 9.11
C GLU A 502 45.98 -43.07 9.75
N ILE A 503 46.15 -42.60 10.97
CA ILE A 503 47.41 -42.56 11.68
C ILE A 503 47.60 -43.90 12.40
N ASN A 504 48.46 -44.72 11.85
CA ASN A 504 48.80 -46.05 12.45
C ASN A 504 49.95 -45.90 13.46
N GLN A 505 49.74 -45.07 14.48
CA GLN A 505 50.73 -44.84 15.56
C GLN A 505 50.23 -45.49 16.85
N ARG A 506 51.18 -45.88 17.72
CA ARG A 506 50.89 -46.38 19.04
C ARG A 506 50.31 -45.25 19.88
N ALA A 507 49.20 -45.52 20.54
CA ALA A 507 48.50 -44.57 21.41
C ALA A 507 48.33 -45.13 22.83
N TYR A 508 48.17 -44.24 23.77
CA TYR A 508 47.95 -44.58 25.18
C TYR A 508 46.75 -43.82 25.71
N ILE A 509 45.91 -44.59 26.46
CA ILE A 509 44.93 -44.00 27.38
C ILE A 509 45.49 -44.16 28.80
N ILE A 510 45.50 -43.05 29.53
CA ILE A 510 45.96 -43.03 30.89
C ILE A 510 44.80 -42.59 31.80
N CYS A 511 44.48 -43.41 32.77
CA CYS A 511 43.62 -43.08 33.89
C CYS A 511 44.46 -42.54 35.03
N GLY A 512 44.18 -41.31 35.44
CA GLY A 512 44.81 -40.66 36.59
C GLY A 512 43.78 -40.40 37.67
N ASP A 513 44.17 -40.59 38.92
CA ASP A 513 43.26 -40.43 40.05
C ASP A 513 44.00 -39.73 41.19
N LEU A 514 43.38 -38.69 41.73
CA LEU A 514 43.91 -37.97 42.88
C LEU A 514 43.74 -38.78 44.13
N ASP A 515 44.87 -39.25 44.69
CA ASP A 515 44.86 -40.03 45.95
C ASP A 515 44.40 -39.15 47.14
N HIS A 516 43.64 -39.72 48.03
CA HIS A 516 43.20 -39.12 49.31
C HIS A 516 42.31 -37.87 49.17
N LEU A 517 41.62 -37.63 48.02
CA LEU A 517 40.73 -36.49 47.86
C LEU A 517 39.66 -36.39 48.94
N LYS A 518 39.11 -37.56 49.37
CA LYS A 518 38.12 -37.55 50.41
C LYS A 518 38.69 -37.07 51.76
N GLU A 519 39.87 -37.50 52.12
CA GLU A 519 40.56 -37.09 53.37
C GLU A 519 40.87 -35.57 53.31
N ILE A 520 41.29 -35.07 52.16
CA ILE A 520 41.51 -33.63 51.94
C ILE A 520 40.20 -32.85 52.13
N ASN A 521 39.08 -33.34 51.56
CA ASN A 521 37.77 -32.69 51.69
C ASN A 521 37.25 -32.74 53.14
N ASP A 522 37.40 -33.86 53.77
CA ASP A 522 36.87 -34.09 55.15
C ASP A 522 37.69 -33.25 56.17
N THR A 523 38.99 -33.02 55.93
CA THR A 523 39.91 -32.34 56.89
C THR A 523 39.95 -30.81 56.61
N TRP A 524 40.01 -30.37 55.36
CA TRP A 524 40.24 -28.99 55.00
C TRP A 524 39.10 -28.37 54.16
N GLY A 525 38.02 -29.11 53.97
CA GLY A 525 36.82 -28.65 53.25
C GLY A 525 36.90 -28.76 51.72
N HIS A 526 35.75 -28.68 51.05
CA HIS A 526 35.63 -28.75 49.60
C HIS A 526 36.51 -27.74 48.83
N PRO A 527 36.75 -26.49 49.30
CA PRO A 527 37.66 -25.58 48.60
C PRO A 527 39.09 -26.10 48.47
N ALA A 528 39.57 -26.86 49.50
CA ALA A 528 40.88 -27.49 49.46
C ALA A 528 40.94 -28.66 48.45
N GLY A 529 39.88 -29.47 48.39
CA GLY A 529 39.74 -30.53 47.39
C GLY A 529 39.65 -29.97 45.96
N ASN A 530 38.90 -28.90 45.76
CA ASN A 530 38.85 -28.21 44.47
C ASN A 530 40.21 -27.67 44.03
N PHE A 531 40.98 -27.07 44.98
CA PHE A 531 42.36 -26.66 44.73
C PHE A 531 43.24 -27.84 44.35
N ALA A 532 43.13 -28.98 45.07
CA ALA A 532 43.89 -30.19 44.76
C ALA A 532 43.60 -30.70 43.35
N LEU A 533 42.30 -30.76 42.96
CA LEU A 533 41.85 -31.15 41.61
C LEU A 533 42.39 -30.21 40.51
N GLN A 534 42.35 -28.89 40.75
CA GLN A 534 42.91 -27.91 39.81
C GLN A 534 44.46 -28.03 39.75
N SER A 535 45.08 -28.44 40.83
CA SER A 535 46.53 -28.67 40.85
C SER A 535 46.91 -29.93 40.06
N VAL A 536 46.15 -31.02 40.17
CA VAL A 536 46.29 -32.22 39.33
C VAL A 536 46.17 -31.85 37.85
N ALA A 537 45.16 -31.05 37.49
CA ALA A 537 45.00 -30.58 36.12
C ALA A 537 46.24 -29.82 35.60
N ARG A 538 46.85 -28.96 36.44
CA ARG A 538 48.10 -28.25 36.09
C ARG A 538 49.29 -29.19 36.00
N ILE A 539 49.45 -30.11 36.92
CA ILE A 539 50.54 -31.10 36.92
C ILE A 539 50.47 -31.93 35.63
N PHE A 540 49.30 -32.46 35.30
CA PHE A 540 49.15 -33.19 34.05
C PHE A 540 49.42 -32.32 32.83
N GLY A 541 48.85 -31.09 32.80
CA GLY A 541 49.09 -30.16 31.71
C GLY A 541 50.60 -29.86 31.49
N GLY A 542 51.38 -29.77 32.55
CA GLY A 542 52.85 -29.61 32.47
C GLY A 542 53.61 -30.88 32.02
N CYS A 543 52.98 -32.06 32.16
CA CYS A 543 53.57 -33.32 31.71
C CYS A 543 53.23 -33.66 30.25
N LEU A 544 52.29 -32.96 29.64
CA LEU A 544 51.71 -33.25 28.31
C LEU A 544 52.15 -32.25 27.23
N ARG A 545 52.09 -32.68 25.99
CA ARG A 545 52.34 -31.81 24.82
C ARG A 545 51.01 -31.13 24.42
N SER A 546 51.08 -30.07 23.64
CA SER A 546 49.91 -29.32 23.15
C SER A 546 48.94 -30.18 22.30
N GLN A 547 49.40 -31.27 21.72
CA GLN A 547 48.61 -32.18 20.92
C GLN A 547 47.94 -33.30 21.73
N ASP A 548 48.37 -33.52 23.00
CA ASP A 548 47.83 -34.51 23.88
C ASP A 548 46.50 -34.02 24.46
N THR A 549 45.59 -34.95 24.72
CA THR A 549 44.27 -34.63 25.24
C THR A 549 44.17 -34.95 26.70
N LEU A 550 43.72 -34.00 27.49
CA LEU A 550 43.50 -34.15 28.95
C LEU A 550 42.05 -33.84 29.27
N ALA A 551 41.43 -34.70 30.07
CA ALA A 551 40.05 -34.55 30.52
C ALA A 551 39.90 -34.88 31.98
N ARG A 552 38.88 -34.30 32.63
CA ARG A 552 38.38 -34.76 33.93
C ARG A 552 37.01 -35.36 33.73
N VAL A 553 36.84 -36.63 34.11
CA VAL A 553 35.65 -37.43 33.79
C VAL A 553 34.69 -37.61 34.94
N GLY A 554 35.13 -37.39 36.15
CA GLY A 554 34.31 -37.41 37.35
C GLY A 554 35.16 -37.24 38.60
N GLY A 555 34.60 -36.82 39.73
CA GLY A 555 35.25 -36.77 41.03
C GLY A 555 36.74 -36.43 41.04
N ASP A 556 37.56 -37.43 41.30
CA ASP A 556 39.03 -37.44 41.31
C ASP A 556 39.68 -38.01 40.05
N GLU A 557 38.88 -38.41 39.04
CA GLU A 557 39.32 -39.17 37.88
C GLU A 557 39.66 -38.25 36.69
N PHE A 558 40.82 -38.44 36.09
CA PHE A 558 41.33 -37.78 34.90
C PHE A 558 41.65 -38.80 33.81
N LEU A 559 41.38 -38.46 32.57
CA LEU A 559 41.77 -39.26 31.42
C LEU A 559 42.74 -38.46 30.54
N ILE A 560 43.74 -39.15 30.06
CA ILE A 560 44.72 -38.60 29.12
C ILE A 560 44.75 -39.50 27.89
N LEU A 561 44.81 -38.89 26.72
CA LEU A 561 44.98 -39.55 25.42
C LEU A 561 46.19 -38.93 24.74
N LEU A 562 47.15 -39.74 24.36
CA LEU A 562 48.31 -39.30 23.65
C LEU A 562 48.90 -40.37 22.72
N ASN A 563 49.71 -39.95 21.78
CA ASN A 563 50.42 -40.82 20.85
C ASN A 563 51.91 -40.79 21.17
N CYS A 564 52.55 -41.96 21.33
CA CYS A 564 53.97 -42.05 21.59
C CYS A 564 54.56 -43.38 21.07
N GLU A 565 55.71 -43.30 20.40
CA GLU A 565 56.42 -44.45 19.86
C GLU A 565 57.64 -44.85 20.73
N GLU A 566 57.88 -44.12 21.85
CA GLU A 566 59.00 -44.41 22.75
C GLU A 566 58.84 -45.77 23.42
N GLU A 567 59.93 -46.55 23.40
CA GLU A 567 60.00 -47.77 24.22
C GLU A 567 60.05 -47.43 25.70
N ASN A 568 59.32 -48.19 26.53
CA ASN A 568 59.20 -47.94 27.98
C ASN A 568 58.50 -46.62 28.36
N PHE A 569 57.67 -46.07 27.46
CA PHE A 569 56.91 -44.82 27.69
C PHE A 569 56.14 -44.85 29.01
N GLN A 570 55.57 -45.99 29.36
CA GLN A 570 54.74 -46.13 30.58
C GLN A 570 55.55 -45.79 31.84
N ASP A 571 56.78 -46.35 31.98
CA ASP A 571 57.64 -46.07 33.13
C ASP A 571 58.15 -44.62 33.14
N ILE A 572 58.51 -44.09 31.97
CA ILE A 572 58.94 -42.71 31.80
C ILE A 572 57.82 -41.75 32.21
N PHE A 573 56.57 -41.98 31.79
CA PHE A 573 55.46 -41.11 32.12
C PHE A 573 55.08 -41.18 33.60
N ARG A 574 55.04 -42.38 34.19
CA ARG A 574 54.85 -42.55 35.65
C ARG A 574 55.90 -41.77 36.46
N LYS A 575 57.15 -41.86 36.08
CA LYS A 575 58.23 -41.12 36.71
C LYS A 575 58.06 -39.62 36.55
N ARG A 576 57.77 -39.14 35.35
CA ARG A 576 57.55 -37.73 35.04
C ARG A 576 56.44 -37.11 35.91
N VAL A 577 55.30 -37.77 36.03
CA VAL A 577 54.18 -37.31 36.86
C VAL A 577 54.55 -37.33 38.33
N LYS A 578 55.25 -38.39 38.81
CA LYS A 578 55.72 -38.48 40.19
C LYS A 578 56.72 -37.33 40.53
N ASP A 579 57.67 -37.04 39.65
CA ASP A 579 58.64 -35.96 39.85
C ASP A 579 57.92 -34.59 39.85
N ALA A 580 56.93 -34.39 38.98
CA ALA A 580 56.11 -33.18 38.93
C ALA A 580 55.23 -33.01 40.20
N CYS A 581 54.67 -34.08 40.75
CA CYS A 581 53.98 -34.03 42.04
C CYS A 581 54.96 -33.65 43.17
N THR A 582 56.18 -34.23 43.17
CA THR A 582 57.18 -33.91 44.19
C THR A 582 57.59 -32.41 44.14
N VAL A 583 57.84 -31.88 42.95
CA VAL A 583 58.13 -30.44 42.77
C VAL A 583 56.97 -29.59 43.26
N PHE A 584 55.75 -29.89 42.80
CA PHE A 584 54.53 -29.19 43.25
C PHE A 584 54.39 -29.18 44.77
N ASN A 585 54.52 -30.32 45.39
CA ASN A 585 54.36 -30.48 46.86
C ASN A 585 55.47 -29.76 47.65
N THR A 586 56.67 -29.60 47.08
CA THR A 586 57.79 -28.84 47.69
C THR A 586 57.56 -27.32 47.62
N GLU A 587 56.92 -26.89 46.56
CA GLU A 587 56.66 -25.47 46.33
C GLU A 587 55.31 -25.00 46.91
N SER A 588 54.42 -25.94 47.27
CA SER A 588 53.06 -25.65 47.73
C SER A 588 53.01 -25.37 49.24
N ASP A 589 52.40 -24.25 49.65
CA ASP A 589 52.13 -23.89 51.04
C ASP A 589 50.92 -24.65 51.65
N LYS A 590 50.40 -25.68 50.98
CA LYS A 590 49.22 -26.37 51.42
C LYS A 590 49.54 -27.44 52.48
N PRO A 591 48.68 -27.65 53.47
CA PRO A 591 48.91 -28.59 54.54
C PRO A 591 48.67 -30.09 54.16
N PHE A 592 48.47 -30.32 52.83
CA PHE A 592 48.24 -31.66 52.27
C PHE A 592 49.14 -31.86 51.04
N LEU A 593 49.41 -33.12 50.73
CA LEU A 593 50.20 -33.49 49.55
C LEU A 593 49.25 -33.87 48.39
N VAL A 594 49.64 -33.46 47.20
CA VAL A 594 48.99 -33.91 45.98
C VAL A 594 49.72 -35.15 45.46
N GLU A 595 49.08 -36.28 45.51
CA GLU A 595 49.59 -37.54 44.99
C GLU A 595 48.65 -38.09 43.94
N ILE A 596 49.21 -38.66 42.86
CA ILE A 596 48.43 -39.14 41.72
C ILE A 596 48.79 -40.60 41.46
N SER A 597 47.78 -41.45 41.42
CA SER A 597 47.88 -42.84 40.96
C SER A 597 47.58 -42.89 39.46
N LEU A 598 48.33 -43.70 38.70
CA LEU A 598 48.22 -43.81 37.24
C LEU A 598 48.00 -45.26 36.83
N GLY A 599 47.05 -45.46 35.90
CA GLY A 599 46.88 -46.68 35.13
C GLY A 599 47.03 -46.38 33.64
N ILE A 600 47.78 -47.19 32.91
CA ILE A 600 48.15 -46.92 31.52
C ILE A 600 47.83 -48.10 30.64
N ALA A 601 47.02 -47.88 29.58
CA ALA A 601 46.73 -48.88 28.58
C ALA A 601 47.23 -48.41 27.18
N GLU A 602 47.93 -49.32 26.54
CA GLU A 602 48.39 -49.12 25.16
C GLU A 602 47.37 -49.67 24.18
N PHE A 603 47.19 -48.95 23.05
CA PHE A 603 46.36 -49.44 21.96
C PHE A 603 46.79 -48.86 20.62
N HIS A 604 46.29 -49.46 19.53
CA HIS A 604 46.48 -48.96 18.19
C HIS A 604 45.13 -48.44 17.69
N PRO A 605 45.00 -47.13 17.44
CA PRO A 605 43.76 -46.53 17.01
C PRO A 605 43.28 -47.13 15.66
N LYS A 606 42.05 -47.59 15.59
CA LYS A 606 41.35 -48.06 14.39
C LYS A 606 39.90 -47.63 14.43
N PRO A 607 39.21 -47.49 13.28
CA PRO A 607 37.82 -47.08 13.24
C PRO A 607 36.86 -47.97 14.06
N ASP A 608 37.19 -49.22 14.23
CA ASP A 608 36.44 -50.23 15.00
C ASP A 608 36.91 -50.38 16.45
N THR A 609 37.82 -49.52 16.91
CA THR A 609 38.36 -49.56 18.28
C THR A 609 37.26 -49.32 19.31
N ASN A 610 37.09 -50.30 20.23
CA ASN A 610 36.19 -50.14 21.38
C ASN A 610 36.88 -49.29 22.48
N THR A 611 36.59 -48.01 22.46
CA THR A 611 37.21 -47.04 23.39
C THR A 611 36.91 -47.34 24.87
N GLN A 612 35.75 -47.93 25.18
CA GLN A 612 35.36 -48.30 26.55
C GLN A 612 36.22 -49.44 27.10
N GLU A 613 36.57 -50.41 26.28
CA GLU A 613 37.43 -51.52 26.68
C GLU A 613 38.85 -51.04 27.02
N ILE A 614 39.38 -50.05 26.26
CA ILE A 614 40.72 -49.54 26.51
C ILE A 614 40.74 -48.71 27.80
N ILE A 615 39.71 -47.88 28.02
CA ILE A 615 39.56 -47.15 29.29
C ILE A 615 39.49 -48.14 30.45
N ALA A 616 38.72 -49.24 30.33
CA ALA A 616 38.63 -50.27 31.37
C ALA A 616 39.96 -51.00 31.62
N LEU A 617 40.79 -51.19 30.60
CA LEU A 617 42.15 -51.74 30.77
C LEU A 617 43.06 -50.77 31.54
N ALA A 618 43.03 -49.48 31.25
CA ALA A 618 43.78 -48.47 31.99
C ALA A 618 43.28 -48.36 33.45
N ASP A 619 41.96 -48.44 33.68
CA ASP A 619 41.38 -48.41 35.02
C ASP A 619 41.77 -49.64 35.82
N LYS A 620 41.83 -50.82 35.20
CA LYS A 620 42.33 -52.05 35.84
C LYS A 620 43.80 -51.90 36.27
N ASP A 621 44.66 -51.36 35.44
CA ASP A 621 46.07 -51.07 35.77
C ASP A 621 46.17 -50.05 36.92
N LEU A 622 45.33 -49.02 36.92
CA LEU A 622 45.23 -48.07 38.04
C LEU A 622 44.84 -48.76 39.36
N TYR A 623 43.87 -49.64 39.28
CA TYR A 623 43.44 -50.38 40.46
C TYR A 623 44.56 -51.25 41.01
N GLU A 624 45.31 -51.97 40.19
CA GLU A 624 46.47 -52.78 40.61
C GLU A 624 47.59 -51.91 41.21
N ALA A 625 47.87 -50.76 40.62
CA ALA A 625 48.82 -49.79 41.15
C ALA A 625 48.46 -49.29 42.56
N LYS A 626 47.18 -48.94 42.76
CA LYS A 626 46.66 -48.57 44.09
C LYS A 626 46.75 -49.73 45.14
N LYS A 627 46.50 -50.99 44.73
CA LYS A 627 46.58 -52.17 45.60
C LYS A 627 48.01 -52.47 46.04
N HIS A 628 48.95 -52.34 45.14
CA HIS A 628 50.39 -52.52 45.44
C HIS A 628 50.88 -51.49 46.46
N ARG A 629 50.50 -50.26 46.32
CA ARG A 629 50.84 -49.13 47.19
C ARG A 629 50.28 -49.31 48.59
N ARG A 630 49.00 -49.80 48.75
CA ARG A 630 48.37 -50.13 50.03
C ARG A 630 49.07 -51.27 50.74
N LYS A 631 49.68 -52.25 50.04
CA LYS A 631 50.45 -53.34 50.61
C LYS A 631 51.84 -52.95 51.12
N SER A 632 52.50 -52.01 50.43
CA SER A 632 53.84 -51.49 50.81
C SER A 632 53.77 -50.64 52.09
N VAL A 633 52.66 -49.94 52.34
CA VAL A 633 52.45 -49.10 53.55
C VAL A 633 52.06 -49.96 54.80
N ARG A 634 51.69 -51.26 54.64
CA ARG A 634 51.29 -52.11 55.72
C ARG A 634 52.37 -53.08 56.18
N ARG A 635 53.70 -52.86 56.02
CA ARG A 635 54.73 -53.59 56.71
C ARG A 635 55.13 -52.85 57.99
N PRO A 636 54.71 -53.25 59.15
CA PRO A 636 55.34 -52.73 60.35
C PRO A 636 56.75 -53.31 60.45
N GLU A 637 57.68 -52.43 60.72
CA GLU A 637 58.98 -52.87 61.22
C GLU A 637 58.79 -53.64 62.53
N SER A 638 59.21 -54.91 62.53
CA SER A 638 59.44 -55.72 63.73
C SER A 638 60.88 -55.56 64.18
#